data_2f8ebd29c8839e76d8a35b41e797bfc8
#
_entry.id   2f8ebd29c8839e76d8a35b41e797bfc8
#
_cell.length_a   1.000
_cell.length_b   1.000
_cell.length_c   1.000
_cell.angle_alpha   90.00
_cell.angle_beta   90.00
_cell.angle_gamma   90.00
#
_symmetry.space_group_name_H-M   'P 1'
#
loop_
_entity.id
_entity.type
_entity.pdbx_description
1 polymer ?
#
loop_
_entity_poly.entity_id
_entity_poly.type
_entity_poly.pdbx_seq_one_letter_code
_entity_poly.pdbx_strand_id
1 'polypeptide(L)'
;MAEMKSKLQDFYKRLDSRKSTYFLAYSVIFAILAIGVFSFYFFTGKTFIWEVDGWEQHYKSLIYYSQYLRDFFKNIFINHQFVIPQWDFAIGEGSDVIGTFHYYVIGDPFTFFCFLFPAKYMYIFYEAMILLRIYLSGIAFSLLCFYIGHKKRYVLPGAVAYAFCYWAIYNAVRHPFFLNPLLYYPLLILGVEKIIREKKMWLFTITVAVAAMSNFYFFYMLVFTTIIYVIVRFIFCYGKNVKMWGKGILRLAVSSVTGLCMAAIVFLPVLHVFLSDSRFNTPNKMGLVYPFSYYAKLPGLFIVEGDNFWTCMGFAVPVLLAVLLMFKSRRKYTMLKTYFIISAVMICIPFFGQAMNGFSYMCNRWIYSFALLCAYILVCMMPRLITLERKEIRFIGIALTIYFVVCMCVKYSRNGKLISAVAIGAILLIGLSIKNVNEYNRCMMVTVAVMVAALANGIWKNASFGENYAAQCISVKMAQEDVFGSEKEFISKDAEDTDFIRYSGSGLSYNMNCITGISSSNLYWTLTNPYVSKFRYDCAIRLDTLLPHKYTGYDDRSSLIALSSASKYLVSKTGGLVPYGFTYESENDDYVMYNNDNALPLGFTYDKAVNKREWEGLSAVDKQKAMLQAVVIGRSGKDTREALPNRVSVKDLSYDSQIKDYTMDYDAKEVQCTDNTFAVTKAGATVTFNFTGSGAGETYFNINGLDYEGAAQFQLYFGKRKFDPLDLYSKADWKELSHNEKKKIFKNFIYWTQSTSSVKLGITTDTGVTKSMNYFTSDYSYYSNQHDFSVNMGYSEENVTSVTVTFQKIGVYSYDDIQIVCQPMDSYTDEINALKENVLTDVELGNNKVTGQITLDRNKYLCLTIPYSKGWKVYVDGERQKLYNANGQYMAVYLTSGTHNVTLKYSTPLLKEGALVSLAGVAIFAMQLVINKRKKRE
;
A
#
# COMPACT_ATOMS: atom_id res chain seq x y z
N MET A 1 -31.81 -42.69 -15.33
CA MET A 1 -30.32 -42.68 -15.54
C MET A 1 -29.94 -42.53 -17.03
N ALA A 2 -30.53 -43.29 -17.97
CA ALA A 2 -30.24 -43.13 -19.42
C ALA A 2 -30.65 -41.75 -19.96
N GLU A 3 -31.80 -41.23 -19.62
CA GLU A 3 -32.28 -39.92 -20.02
C GLU A 3 -31.38 -38.77 -19.46
N MET A 4 -30.93 -38.88 -18.22
CA MET A 4 -30.00 -37.91 -17.63
C MET A 4 -28.63 -37.94 -18.33
N LYS A 5 -28.15 -39.14 -18.74
CA LYS A 5 -26.91 -39.28 -19.54
C LYS A 5 -27.05 -38.62 -20.91
N SER A 6 -28.20 -38.79 -21.58
CA SER A 6 -28.49 -38.16 -22.86
C SER A 6 -28.53 -36.63 -22.74
N LYS A 7 -29.29 -36.11 -21.78
CA LYS A 7 -29.36 -34.65 -21.53
C LYS A 7 -28.00 -34.02 -21.26
N LEU A 8 -27.14 -34.66 -20.45
CA LEU A 8 -25.79 -34.16 -20.17
C LEU A 8 -24.87 -34.20 -21.42
N GLN A 9 -24.99 -35.27 -22.23
CA GLN A 9 -24.24 -35.37 -23.48
C GLN A 9 -24.66 -34.28 -24.46
N ASP A 10 -25.94 -33.99 -24.60
CA ASP A 10 -26.45 -32.93 -25.45
C ASP A 10 -26.06 -31.54 -24.94
N PHE A 11 -26.06 -31.34 -23.63
CA PHE A 11 -25.55 -30.10 -23.04
C PHE A 11 -24.08 -29.86 -23.43
N TYR A 12 -23.17 -30.83 -23.25
CA TYR A 12 -21.76 -30.66 -23.62
C TYR A 12 -21.52 -30.51 -25.13
N LYS A 13 -22.33 -31.16 -25.97
CA LYS A 13 -22.29 -30.94 -27.41
C LYS A 13 -22.67 -29.50 -27.77
N ARG A 14 -23.74 -28.95 -27.15
CA ARG A 14 -24.15 -27.55 -27.32
C ARG A 14 -23.10 -26.60 -26.76
N LEU A 15 -22.47 -26.91 -25.61
CA LEU A 15 -21.41 -26.13 -24.98
C LEU A 15 -20.18 -26.04 -25.90
N ASP A 16 -19.76 -27.14 -26.55
CA ASP A 16 -18.64 -27.14 -27.49
C ASP A 16 -18.94 -26.37 -28.77
N SER A 17 -20.20 -26.46 -29.29
CA SER A 17 -20.60 -25.81 -30.54
C SER A 17 -20.88 -24.30 -30.33
N ARG A 18 -21.60 -23.88 -29.28
CA ARG A 18 -22.09 -22.52 -29.11
C ARG A 18 -21.35 -21.76 -28.00
N LYS A 19 -20.82 -20.58 -28.31
CA LYS A 19 -20.20 -19.71 -27.32
C LYS A 19 -21.20 -19.22 -26.25
N SER A 20 -22.44 -18.93 -26.66
CA SER A 20 -23.51 -18.51 -25.75
C SER A 20 -23.80 -19.55 -24.66
N THR A 21 -23.89 -20.84 -24.99
CA THR A 21 -24.06 -21.92 -24.03
C THR A 21 -22.89 -22.01 -23.07
N TYR A 22 -21.66 -21.81 -23.56
CA TYR A 22 -20.47 -21.78 -22.70
C TYR A 22 -20.51 -20.62 -21.68
N PHE A 23 -20.77 -19.40 -22.16
CA PHE A 23 -20.80 -18.24 -21.28
C PHE A 23 -21.96 -18.32 -20.29
N LEU A 24 -23.12 -18.86 -20.68
CA LEU A 24 -24.21 -19.11 -19.74
C LEU A 24 -23.79 -20.11 -18.65
N ALA A 25 -23.19 -21.25 -19.04
CA ALA A 25 -22.70 -22.24 -18.07
C ALA A 25 -21.66 -21.66 -17.13
N TYR A 26 -20.70 -20.89 -17.67
CA TYR A 26 -19.69 -20.19 -16.84
C TYR A 26 -20.36 -19.20 -15.88
N SER A 27 -21.33 -18.39 -16.34
CA SER A 27 -22.02 -17.40 -15.49
C SER A 27 -22.80 -18.07 -14.34
N VAL A 28 -23.48 -19.19 -14.64
CA VAL A 28 -24.21 -19.94 -13.59
C VAL A 28 -23.23 -20.52 -12.55
N ILE A 29 -22.12 -21.13 -13.00
CA ILE A 29 -21.10 -21.66 -12.08
C ILE A 29 -20.47 -20.51 -11.28
N PHE A 30 -20.17 -19.40 -11.94
CA PHE A 30 -19.62 -18.21 -11.28
C PHE A 30 -20.56 -17.70 -10.18
N ALA A 31 -21.87 -17.58 -10.47
CA ALA A 31 -22.86 -17.11 -9.49
C ALA A 31 -22.94 -18.05 -8.27
N ILE A 32 -22.98 -19.38 -8.51
CA ILE A 32 -22.97 -20.38 -7.43
C ILE A 32 -21.72 -20.22 -6.55
N LEU A 33 -20.55 -20.08 -7.17
CA LEU A 33 -19.30 -19.93 -6.42
C LEU A 33 -19.19 -18.58 -5.71
N ALA A 34 -19.60 -17.49 -6.36
CA ALA A 34 -19.60 -16.17 -5.73
C ALA A 34 -20.50 -16.13 -4.51
N ILE A 35 -21.72 -16.68 -4.60
CA ILE A 35 -22.61 -16.83 -3.45
C ILE A 35 -21.96 -17.71 -2.38
N GLY A 36 -21.45 -18.88 -2.71
CA GLY A 36 -20.84 -19.79 -1.74
C GLY A 36 -19.62 -19.23 -1.03
N VAL A 37 -18.78 -18.47 -1.73
CA VAL A 37 -17.54 -17.89 -1.18
C VAL A 37 -17.80 -16.63 -0.37
N PHE A 38 -18.70 -15.75 -0.83
CA PHE A 38 -18.86 -14.40 -0.29
C PHE A 38 -20.14 -14.19 0.54
N SER A 39 -21.08 -15.14 0.60
CA SER A 39 -22.33 -14.98 1.38
C SER A 39 -22.12 -14.75 2.87
N PHE A 40 -20.98 -15.17 3.42
CA PHE A 40 -20.65 -14.96 4.83
C PHE A 40 -20.62 -13.48 5.22
N TYR A 41 -20.17 -12.60 4.35
CA TYR A 41 -20.17 -11.15 4.58
C TYR A 41 -21.60 -10.64 4.72
N PHE A 42 -22.49 -11.06 3.82
CA PHE A 42 -23.89 -10.67 3.85
C PHE A 42 -24.60 -11.17 5.12
N PHE A 43 -24.44 -12.46 5.47
CA PHE A 43 -25.09 -13.03 6.66
C PHE A 43 -24.56 -12.46 8.00
N THR A 44 -23.35 -11.93 8.02
CA THR A 44 -22.75 -11.31 9.21
C THR A 44 -22.90 -9.79 9.22
N GLY A 45 -23.63 -9.18 8.27
CA GLY A 45 -23.79 -7.73 8.16
C GLY A 45 -22.50 -6.98 7.85
N LYS A 46 -21.52 -7.66 7.23
CA LYS A 46 -20.21 -7.11 6.85
C LYS A 46 -20.18 -6.76 5.37
N THR A 47 -19.26 -5.86 5.02
CA THR A 47 -18.95 -5.49 3.64
C THR A 47 -17.67 -6.19 3.15
N PHE A 48 -17.30 -6.01 1.85
CA PHE A 48 -15.99 -6.45 1.33
C PHE A 48 -14.88 -5.42 1.59
N ILE A 49 -15.10 -4.46 2.46
CA ILE A 49 -14.14 -3.40 2.79
C ILE A 49 -13.34 -3.85 4.02
N TRP A 50 -12.09 -4.22 3.80
CA TRP A 50 -11.18 -4.58 4.87
C TRP A 50 -10.91 -3.38 5.80
N GLU A 51 -10.94 -3.58 7.11
CA GLU A 51 -10.88 -2.53 8.14
C GLU A 51 -9.57 -1.71 8.16
N VAL A 52 -8.49 -2.21 7.53
CA VAL A 52 -7.21 -1.50 7.43
C VAL A 52 -7.15 -0.71 6.11
N ASP A 53 -6.39 -1.18 5.10
CA ASP A 53 -6.18 -0.45 3.83
C ASP A 53 -7.49 -0.29 3.03
N GLY A 54 -8.43 -1.25 3.15
CA GLY A 54 -9.74 -1.18 2.51
C GLY A 54 -10.53 0.03 2.95
N TRP A 55 -10.64 0.24 4.26
CA TRP A 55 -11.33 1.37 4.88
C TRP A 55 -10.53 2.66 4.77
N GLU A 56 -9.26 2.63 5.21
CA GLU A 56 -8.44 3.83 5.32
C GLU A 56 -8.06 4.44 3.96
N GLN A 57 -7.94 3.62 2.89
CA GLN A 57 -7.48 4.08 1.59
C GLN A 57 -8.49 3.82 0.47
N HIS A 58 -8.84 2.55 0.21
CA HIS A 58 -9.55 2.19 -1.03
C HIS A 58 -10.98 2.71 -1.07
N TYR A 59 -11.71 2.63 0.02
CA TYR A 59 -13.09 3.07 0.09
C TYR A 59 -13.20 4.60 0.12
N LYS A 60 -12.36 5.26 0.94
CA LYS A 60 -12.32 6.73 1.01
C LYS A 60 -11.88 7.36 -0.32
N SER A 61 -10.88 6.77 -1.00
CA SER A 61 -10.50 7.24 -2.34
C SER A 61 -11.62 7.08 -3.37
N LEU A 62 -12.44 6.03 -3.28
CA LEU A 62 -13.57 5.82 -4.18
C LEU A 62 -14.70 6.82 -3.93
N ILE A 63 -15.00 7.15 -2.66
CA ILE A 63 -15.97 8.19 -2.30
C ILE A 63 -15.50 9.55 -2.82
N TYR A 64 -14.24 9.92 -2.55
CA TYR A 64 -13.63 11.14 -3.07
C TYR A 64 -13.73 11.21 -4.60
N TYR A 65 -13.34 10.16 -5.30
CA TYR A 65 -13.36 10.11 -6.76
C TYR A 65 -14.77 10.21 -7.34
N SER A 66 -15.76 9.64 -6.65
CA SER A 66 -17.17 9.77 -7.02
C SER A 66 -17.61 11.24 -6.96
N GLN A 67 -17.26 11.97 -5.90
CA GLN A 67 -17.57 13.39 -5.80
C GLN A 67 -16.81 14.23 -6.83
N TYR A 68 -15.50 13.97 -6.96
CA TYR A 68 -14.64 14.58 -7.98
C TYR A 68 -15.23 14.49 -9.40
N LEU A 69 -15.71 13.32 -9.81
CA LEU A 69 -16.33 13.11 -11.11
C LEU A 69 -17.68 13.84 -11.23
N ARG A 70 -18.48 13.85 -10.16
CA ARG A 70 -19.75 14.59 -10.14
C ARG A 70 -19.52 16.08 -10.33
N ASP A 71 -18.57 16.66 -9.61
CA ASP A 71 -18.21 18.07 -9.70
C ASP A 71 -17.62 18.40 -11.09
N PHE A 72 -16.79 17.51 -11.65
CA PHE A 72 -16.28 17.63 -13.01
C PHE A 72 -17.42 17.66 -14.05
N PHE A 73 -18.37 16.74 -13.98
CA PHE A 73 -19.51 16.71 -14.89
C PHE A 73 -20.46 17.87 -14.66
N LYS A 74 -20.70 18.28 -13.42
CA LYS A 74 -21.47 19.48 -13.09
C LYS A 74 -20.83 20.73 -13.71
N ASN A 75 -19.53 20.88 -13.61
CA ASN A 75 -18.81 22.00 -14.22
C ASN A 75 -18.97 22.02 -15.75
N ILE A 76 -18.87 20.88 -16.42
CA ILE A 76 -19.04 20.79 -17.87
C ILE A 76 -20.49 21.08 -18.30
N PHE A 77 -21.47 20.36 -17.71
CA PHE A 77 -22.83 20.33 -18.23
C PHE A 77 -23.75 21.45 -17.68
N ILE A 78 -23.46 21.94 -16.47
CA ILE A 78 -24.25 22.94 -15.80
C ILE A 78 -23.55 24.32 -15.85
N ASN A 79 -22.29 24.38 -15.45
CA ASN A 79 -21.54 25.63 -15.38
C ASN A 79 -20.87 26.01 -16.71
N HIS A 80 -20.91 25.12 -17.73
CA HIS A 80 -20.25 25.28 -19.04
C HIS A 80 -18.75 25.61 -18.95
N GLN A 81 -18.08 25.07 -17.94
CA GLN A 81 -16.66 25.26 -17.68
C GLN A 81 -15.90 23.91 -17.77
N PHE A 82 -14.85 23.86 -18.59
CA PHE A 82 -13.97 22.73 -18.64
C PHE A 82 -12.80 22.94 -17.68
N VAL A 83 -13.01 22.52 -16.42
CA VAL A 83 -12.00 22.61 -15.38
C VAL A 83 -11.71 21.21 -14.84
N ILE A 84 -10.45 20.83 -14.85
CA ILE A 84 -9.95 19.60 -14.21
C ILE A 84 -9.24 20.04 -12.92
N PRO A 85 -9.77 19.75 -11.73
CA PRO A 85 -9.07 20.00 -10.48
C PRO A 85 -7.80 19.10 -10.44
N GLN A 86 -6.63 19.72 -10.24
CA GLN A 86 -5.34 19.04 -10.25
C GLN A 86 -4.69 19.07 -8.88
N TRP A 87 -5.07 20.04 -8.04
CA TRP A 87 -4.65 20.18 -6.66
C TRP A 87 -5.88 20.22 -5.75
N ASP A 88 -5.81 19.53 -4.63
CA ASP A 88 -6.89 19.54 -3.64
C ASP A 88 -6.32 19.63 -2.22
N PHE A 89 -6.81 20.59 -1.44
CA PHE A 89 -6.46 20.79 -0.05
C PHE A 89 -7.07 19.71 0.88
N ALA A 90 -8.09 19.01 0.44
CA ALA A 90 -8.67 17.87 1.14
C ALA A 90 -7.83 16.59 1.04
N ILE A 91 -6.64 16.62 0.46
CA ILE A 91 -5.69 15.50 0.42
C ILE A 91 -4.52 15.81 1.36
N GLY A 92 -4.66 15.45 2.63
CA GLY A 92 -3.70 15.86 3.64
C GLY A 92 -3.67 17.37 3.81
N GLU A 93 -2.49 17.97 3.79
CA GLU A 93 -2.29 19.43 3.80
C GLU A 93 -2.42 20.06 2.40
N GLY A 94 -2.78 19.27 1.42
CA GLY A 94 -2.87 19.60 0.01
C GLY A 94 -1.93 18.74 -0.84
N SER A 95 -2.45 18.16 -1.93
CA SER A 95 -1.66 17.31 -2.83
C SER A 95 -2.20 17.31 -4.26
N ASP A 96 -1.36 16.80 -5.18
CA ASP A 96 -1.75 16.51 -6.56
C ASP A 96 -2.74 15.35 -6.63
N VAL A 97 -3.88 15.59 -7.28
CA VAL A 97 -4.98 14.62 -7.36
C VAL A 97 -4.58 13.39 -8.18
N ILE A 98 -3.95 13.58 -9.35
CA ILE A 98 -3.58 12.49 -10.26
C ILE A 98 -2.45 11.66 -9.62
N GLY A 99 -1.44 12.33 -9.10
CA GLY A 99 -0.29 11.67 -8.45
C GLY A 99 -0.71 10.81 -7.26
N THR A 100 -1.65 11.30 -6.45
CA THR A 100 -2.13 10.58 -5.26
C THR A 100 -3.05 9.41 -5.60
N PHE A 101 -4.05 9.63 -6.46
CA PHE A 101 -5.16 8.67 -6.63
C PHE A 101 -5.03 7.72 -7.83
N HIS A 102 -4.02 7.87 -8.68
CA HIS A 102 -3.82 6.90 -9.77
C HIS A 102 -3.60 5.47 -9.26
N TYR A 103 -2.95 5.30 -8.13
CA TYR A 103 -2.73 3.96 -7.56
C TYR A 103 -4.05 3.25 -7.21
N TYR A 104 -5.10 4.00 -6.90
CA TYR A 104 -6.38 3.50 -6.35
C TYR A 104 -7.53 3.51 -7.35
N VAL A 105 -7.80 4.68 -7.95
CA VAL A 105 -9.07 4.92 -8.66
C VAL A 105 -8.91 5.62 -10.01
N ILE A 106 -8.00 6.58 -10.16
CA ILE A 106 -7.86 7.35 -11.41
C ILE A 106 -7.26 6.47 -12.51
N GLY A 107 -7.95 6.40 -13.66
CA GLY A 107 -7.52 5.61 -14.81
C GLY A 107 -7.95 4.14 -14.77
N ASP A 108 -8.49 3.64 -13.67
CA ASP A 108 -9.09 2.30 -13.63
C ASP A 108 -10.51 2.33 -14.23
N PRO A 109 -10.79 1.61 -15.34
CA PRO A 109 -12.11 1.63 -15.98
C PRO A 109 -13.22 1.10 -15.08
N PHE A 110 -12.92 0.31 -14.07
CA PHE A 110 -13.92 -0.22 -13.15
C PHE A 110 -14.44 0.83 -12.15
N THR A 111 -13.63 1.80 -11.79
CA THR A 111 -14.00 2.85 -10.84
C THR A 111 -14.71 4.03 -11.49
N PHE A 112 -14.56 4.20 -12.82
CA PHE A 112 -15.09 5.36 -13.54
C PHE A 112 -16.58 5.60 -13.30
N PHE A 113 -17.39 4.57 -13.19
CA PHE A 113 -18.84 4.69 -13.02
C PHE A 113 -19.29 4.92 -11.56
N CYS A 114 -18.38 5.11 -10.61
CA CYS A 114 -18.73 5.34 -9.20
C CYS A 114 -19.60 6.58 -8.99
N PHE A 115 -19.49 7.61 -9.86
CA PHE A 115 -20.29 8.84 -9.78
C PHE A 115 -21.81 8.61 -9.93
N LEU A 116 -22.24 7.46 -10.47
CA LEU A 116 -23.65 7.10 -10.59
C LEU A 116 -24.26 6.62 -9.26
N PHE A 117 -23.41 6.27 -8.28
CA PHE A 117 -23.87 5.72 -7.00
C PHE A 117 -23.81 6.78 -5.90
N PRO A 118 -24.89 7.00 -5.14
CA PRO A 118 -24.85 7.86 -3.94
C PRO A 118 -23.81 7.34 -2.95
N ALA A 119 -23.17 8.23 -2.22
CA ALA A 119 -22.11 7.85 -1.27
C ALA A 119 -22.60 6.83 -0.23
N LYS A 120 -23.84 6.95 0.26
CA LYS A 120 -24.47 5.99 1.16
C LYS A 120 -24.48 4.53 0.65
N TYR A 121 -24.54 4.33 -0.66
CA TYR A 121 -24.58 3.01 -1.31
C TYR A 121 -23.28 2.66 -2.04
N MET A 122 -22.21 3.41 -1.81
CA MET A 122 -20.93 3.20 -2.49
C MET A 122 -20.32 1.83 -2.19
N TYR A 123 -20.57 1.25 -1.02
CA TYR A 123 -20.12 -0.10 -0.68
C TYR A 123 -20.70 -1.17 -1.63
N ILE A 124 -21.94 -1.02 -2.10
CA ILE A 124 -22.55 -1.93 -3.09
C ILE A 124 -21.79 -1.86 -4.42
N PHE A 125 -21.44 -0.63 -4.84
CA PHE A 125 -20.63 -0.44 -6.05
C PHE A 125 -19.25 -1.08 -5.89
N TYR A 126 -18.61 -0.88 -4.74
CA TYR A 126 -17.30 -1.45 -4.41
C TYR A 126 -17.32 -2.98 -4.52
N GLU A 127 -18.31 -3.63 -3.93
CA GLU A 127 -18.50 -5.09 -3.96
C GLU A 127 -18.81 -5.60 -5.38
N ALA A 128 -19.71 -4.92 -6.08
CA ALA A 128 -20.06 -5.27 -7.46
C ALA A 128 -18.86 -5.21 -8.39
N MET A 129 -17.97 -4.20 -8.24
CA MET A 129 -16.76 -4.08 -9.04
C MET A 129 -15.72 -5.15 -8.74
N ILE A 130 -15.64 -5.64 -7.50
CA ILE A 130 -14.82 -6.80 -7.14
C ILE A 130 -15.30 -8.05 -7.86
N LEU A 131 -16.59 -8.36 -7.74
CA LEU A 131 -17.18 -9.54 -8.39
C LEU A 131 -17.07 -9.46 -9.92
N LEU A 132 -17.26 -8.28 -10.49
CA LEU A 132 -17.12 -8.06 -11.94
C LEU A 132 -15.68 -8.33 -12.42
N ARG A 133 -14.65 -7.88 -11.68
CA ARG A 133 -13.24 -8.15 -12.01
C ARG A 133 -12.95 -9.66 -12.02
N ILE A 134 -13.41 -10.39 -11.00
CA ILE A 134 -13.25 -11.85 -10.92
C ILE A 134 -13.99 -12.53 -12.08
N TYR A 135 -15.21 -12.12 -12.38
CA TYR A 135 -15.99 -12.66 -13.48
C TYR A 135 -15.28 -12.47 -14.83
N LEU A 136 -14.84 -11.24 -15.12
CA LEU A 136 -14.18 -10.91 -16.38
C LEU A 136 -12.80 -11.56 -16.51
N SER A 137 -12.11 -11.87 -15.42
CA SER A 137 -10.84 -12.60 -15.47
C SER A 137 -11.00 -14.01 -16.07
N GLY A 138 -12.05 -14.75 -15.70
CA GLY A 138 -12.34 -16.04 -16.28
C GLY A 138 -12.83 -15.95 -17.73
N ILE A 139 -13.52 -14.87 -18.10
CA ILE A 139 -13.85 -14.58 -19.51
C ILE A 139 -12.58 -14.34 -20.33
N ALA A 140 -11.67 -13.51 -19.87
CA ALA A 140 -10.40 -13.22 -20.55
C ALA A 140 -9.54 -14.49 -20.72
N PHE A 141 -9.45 -15.30 -19.67
CA PHE A 141 -8.82 -16.63 -19.75
C PHE A 141 -9.47 -17.52 -20.80
N SER A 142 -10.81 -17.57 -20.84
CA SER A 142 -11.57 -18.38 -21.81
C SER A 142 -11.31 -17.95 -23.24
N LEU A 143 -11.28 -16.62 -23.50
CA LEU A 143 -10.98 -16.07 -24.82
C LEU A 143 -9.58 -16.45 -25.31
N LEU A 144 -8.58 -16.41 -24.40
CA LEU A 144 -7.23 -16.89 -24.69
C LEU A 144 -7.24 -18.39 -25.10
N CYS A 145 -7.88 -19.24 -24.30
CA CYS A 145 -7.95 -20.68 -24.56
C CYS A 145 -8.72 -21.02 -25.86
N PHE A 146 -9.79 -20.29 -26.15
CA PHE A 146 -10.53 -20.47 -27.42
C PHE A 146 -9.70 -20.09 -28.65
N TYR A 147 -8.94 -19.00 -28.53
CA TYR A 147 -8.04 -18.55 -29.59
C TYR A 147 -6.93 -19.56 -29.90
N ILE A 148 -6.42 -20.23 -28.87
CA ILE A 148 -5.41 -21.28 -29.00
C ILE A 148 -6.01 -22.54 -29.62
N GLY A 149 -7.33 -22.77 -29.51
CA GLY A 149 -8.05 -23.87 -30.14
C GLY A 149 -8.51 -24.98 -29.19
N HIS A 150 -8.57 -24.73 -27.89
CA HIS A 150 -9.08 -25.72 -26.94
C HIS A 150 -10.61 -25.87 -27.02
N LYS A 151 -11.11 -27.11 -26.84
CA LYS A 151 -12.55 -27.40 -26.74
C LYS A 151 -13.12 -26.70 -25.50
N LYS A 152 -14.31 -26.08 -25.64
CA LYS A 152 -14.92 -25.27 -24.59
C LYS A 152 -15.19 -26.06 -23.30
N ARG A 153 -15.56 -27.36 -23.41
CA ARG A 153 -15.71 -28.24 -22.25
C ARG A 153 -14.45 -28.45 -21.41
N TYR A 154 -13.24 -28.29 -22.02
CA TYR A 154 -11.97 -28.37 -21.33
C TYR A 154 -11.57 -27.02 -20.72
N VAL A 155 -12.02 -25.95 -21.36
CA VAL A 155 -11.74 -24.58 -20.90
C VAL A 155 -12.53 -24.24 -19.65
N LEU A 156 -13.77 -24.73 -19.50
CA LEU A 156 -14.66 -24.39 -18.40
C LEU A 156 -14.04 -24.63 -17.01
N PRO A 157 -13.51 -25.82 -16.66
CA PRO A 157 -12.87 -26.04 -15.37
C PRO A 157 -11.61 -25.18 -15.18
N GLY A 158 -10.85 -24.91 -16.25
CA GLY A 158 -9.69 -24.03 -16.20
C GLY A 158 -10.06 -22.57 -15.92
N ALA A 159 -11.12 -22.07 -16.55
CA ALA A 159 -11.62 -20.71 -16.31
C ALA A 159 -12.12 -20.52 -14.87
N VAL A 160 -12.80 -21.53 -14.33
CA VAL A 160 -13.23 -21.54 -12.92
C VAL A 160 -12.02 -21.59 -11.97
N ALA A 161 -11.06 -22.48 -12.26
CA ALA A 161 -9.83 -22.58 -11.45
C ALA A 161 -9.00 -21.28 -11.46
N TYR A 162 -9.03 -20.54 -12.56
CA TYR A 162 -8.36 -19.26 -12.68
C TYR A 162 -9.10 -18.14 -11.95
N ALA A 163 -10.40 -17.99 -12.20
CA ALA A 163 -11.21 -16.93 -11.61
C ALA A 163 -11.31 -17.05 -10.08
N PHE A 164 -11.39 -18.27 -9.55
CA PHE A 164 -11.46 -18.55 -8.11
C PHE A 164 -10.16 -19.16 -7.56
N CYS A 165 -8.99 -18.80 -8.12
CA CYS A 165 -7.71 -19.11 -7.48
C CYS A 165 -7.58 -18.35 -6.16
N TYR A 166 -6.74 -18.84 -5.26
CA TYR A 166 -6.59 -18.21 -3.95
C TYR A 166 -6.10 -16.75 -4.04
N TRP A 167 -5.29 -16.41 -5.05
CA TRP A 167 -4.95 -15.02 -5.34
C TRP A 167 -6.18 -14.12 -5.49
N ALA A 168 -7.18 -14.57 -6.25
CA ALA A 168 -8.42 -13.81 -6.45
C ALA A 168 -9.22 -13.69 -5.16
N ILE A 169 -9.41 -14.81 -4.42
CA ILE A 169 -10.17 -14.83 -3.16
C ILE A 169 -9.50 -13.95 -2.10
N TYR A 170 -8.18 -14.05 -1.96
CA TYR A 170 -7.42 -13.29 -0.97
C TYR A 170 -7.43 -11.79 -1.22
N ASN A 171 -7.23 -11.37 -2.48
CA ASN A 171 -7.14 -9.97 -2.82
C ASN A 171 -8.50 -9.30 -3.04
N ALA A 172 -9.57 -10.07 -3.28
CA ALA A 172 -10.92 -9.56 -3.52
C ALA A 172 -11.33 -8.53 -2.46
N VAL A 173 -11.09 -8.85 -1.20
CA VAL A 173 -11.50 -8.05 -0.05
C VAL A 173 -10.39 -7.12 0.43
N ARG A 174 -9.12 -7.52 0.26
CA ARG A 174 -7.98 -6.71 0.72
C ARG A 174 -7.69 -5.51 -0.17
N HIS A 175 -7.51 -5.77 -1.47
CA HIS A 175 -7.06 -4.77 -2.43
C HIS A 175 -7.77 -4.98 -3.77
N PRO A 176 -8.94 -4.40 -4.03
CA PRO A 176 -9.75 -4.69 -5.20
C PRO A 176 -9.03 -4.56 -6.55
N PHE A 177 -8.16 -3.56 -6.70
CA PHE A 177 -7.41 -3.35 -7.94
C PHE A 177 -6.27 -4.37 -8.15
N PHE A 178 -5.90 -5.18 -7.13
CA PHE A 178 -5.01 -6.34 -7.30
C PHE A 178 -5.64 -7.43 -8.16
N LEU A 179 -6.93 -7.37 -8.43
CA LEU A 179 -7.61 -8.26 -9.36
C LEU A 179 -7.40 -7.87 -10.84
N ASN A 180 -7.01 -6.63 -11.12
CA ASN A 180 -6.81 -6.14 -12.48
C ASN A 180 -5.80 -6.97 -13.29
N PRO A 181 -4.66 -7.43 -12.76
CA PRO A 181 -3.73 -8.30 -13.46
C PRO A 181 -4.35 -9.64 -13.91
N LEU A 182 -5.31 -10.19 -13.15
CA LEU A 182 -6.01 -11.41 -13.56
C LEU A 182 -6.81 -11.21 -14.86
N LEU A 183 -7.29 -9.99 -15.09
CA LEU A 183 -7.98 -9.64 -16.33
C LEU A 183 -7.00 -9.29 -17.46
N TYR A 184 -6.01 -8.43 -17.18
CA TYR A 184 -5.14 -7.89 -18.21
C TYR A 184 -4.09 -8.89 -18.71
N TYR A 185 -3.59 -9.75 -17.82
CA TYR A 185 -2.54 -10.71 -18.21
C TYR A 185 -2.98 -11.71 -19.29
N PRO A 186 -4.13 -12.41 -19.20
CA PRO A 186 -4.61 -13.26 -20.28
C PRO A 186 -4.83 -12.49 -21.58
N LEU A 187 -5.27 -11.21 -21.52
CA LEU A 187 -5.46 -10.36 -22.70
C LEU A 187 -4.13 -9.96 -23.35
N LEU A 188 -3.10 -9.65 -22.54
CA LEU A 188 -1.73 -9.41 -23.03
C LEU A 188 -1.18 -10.65 -23.73
N ILE A 189 -1.31 -11.83 -23.14
CA ILE A 189 -0.87 -13.10 -23.72
C ILE A 189 -1.63 -13.39 -25.00
N LEU A 190 -2.95 -13.18 -25.04
CA LEU A 190 -3.74 -13.28 -26.25
C LEU A 190 -3.28 -12.29 -27.34
N GLY A 191 -2.92 -11.06 -26.94
CA GLY A 191 -2.36 -10.06 -27.83
C GLY A 191 -1.00 -10.50 -28.41
N VAL A 192 -0.11 -11.05 -27.59
CA VAL A 192 1.17 -11.64 -28.04
C VAL A 192 0.93 -12.78 -29.04
N GLU A 193 0.01 -13.72 -28.76
CA GLU A 193 -0.31 -14.82 -29.67
C GLU A 193 -0.89 -14.32 -31.01
N LYS A 194 -1.71 -13.26 -31.00
CA LYS A 194 -2.21 -12.61 -32.23
C LYS A 194 -1.09 -11.93 -33.02
N ILE A 195 -0.12 -11.33 -32.37
CA ILE A 195 1.08 -10.76 -33.03
C ILE A 195 1.91 -11.86 -33.70
N ILE A 196 2.13 -12.97 -33.01
CA ILE A 196 2.93 -14.10 -33.50
C ILE A 196 2.24 -14.76 -34.70
N ARG A 197 0.96 -15.13 -34.58
CA ARG A 197 0.22 -15.94 -35.55
C ARG A 197 -0.38 -15.12 -36.68
N GLU A 198 -0.94 -13.95 -36.36
CA GLU A 198 -1.73 -13.15 -37.30
C GLU A 198 -1.11 -11.80 -37.65
N LYS A 199 0.00 -11.42 -37.00
CA LYS A 199 0.65 -10.10 -37.12
C LYS A 199 -0.27 -8.93 -36.68
N LYS A 200 -1.37 -9.19 -35.92
CA LYS A 200 -2.32 -8.20 -35.45
C LYS A 200 -1.88 -7.63 -34.13
N MET A 201 -1.67 -6.31 -34.07
CA MET A 201 -1.10 -5.61 -32.90
C MET A 201 -2.16 -4.97 -32.00
N TRP A 202 -3.36 -4.70 -32.49
CA TRP A 202 -4.35 -3.84 -31.86
C TRP A 202 -4.74 -4.25 -30.43
N LEU A 203 -4.95 -5.56 -30.18
CA LEU A 203 -5.37 -6.04 -28.85
C LEU A 203 -4.27 -5.83 -27.81
N PHE A 204 -3.03 -6.15 -28.19
CA PHE A 204 -1.89 -5.93 -27.29
C PHE A 204 -1.71 -4.44 -26.98
N THR A 205 -1.80 -3.57 -28.00
CA THR A 205 -1.68 -2.11 -27.83
C THR A 205 -2.75 -1.55 -26.89
N ILE A 206 -4.03 -1.91 -27.08
CA ILE A 206 -5.11 -1.45 -26.19
C ILE A 206 -4.92 -1.99 -24.77
N THR A 207 -4.55 -3.26 -24.62
CA THR A 207 -4.37 -3.86 -23.28
C THR A 207 -3.21 -3.21 -22.55
N VAL A 208 -2.10 -2.88 -23.25
CA VAL A 208 -0.99 -2.10 -22.67
C VAL A 208 -1.47 -0.73 -22.23
N ALA A 209 -2.22 -0.01 -23.06
CA ALA A 209 -2.75 1.32 -22.72
C ALA A 209 -3.63 1.28 -21.46
N VAL A 210 -4.63 0.40 -21.44
CA VAL A 210 -5.56 0.27 -20.31
C VAL A 210 -4.84 -0.18 -19.04
N ALA A 211 -3.92 -1.14 -19.13
CA ALA A 211 -3.18 -1.61 -17.98
C ALA A 211 -2.26 -0.52 -17.39
N ALA A 212 -1.59 0.27 -18.25
CA ALA A 212 -0.74 1.39 -17.82
C ALA A 212 -1.56 2.53 -17.20
N MET A 213 -2.75 2.82 -17.73
CA MET A 213 -3.68 3.80 -17.17
C MET A 213 -4.25 3.35 -15.82
N SER A 214 -4.57 2.07 -15.67
CA SER A 214 -5.29 1.56 -14.50
C SER A 214 -4.47 1.56 -13.23
N ASN A 215 -3.19 1.14 -13.29
CA ASN A 215 -2.34 1.05 -12.12
C ASN A 215 -0.87 0.85 -12.52
N PHE A 216 0.01 1.79 -12.22
CA PHE A 216 1.43 1.75 -12.59
C PHE A 216 2.18 0.56 -11.96
N TYR A 217 1.85 0.20 -10.72
CA TYR A 217 2.54 -0.83 -9.96
C TYR A 217 2.32 -2.22 -10.56
N PHE A 218 1.08 -2.58 -10.86
CA PHE A 218 0.79 -3.85 -11.53
C PHE A 218 1.17 -3.84 -13.00
N PHE A 219 1.12 -2.67 -13.65
CA PHE A 219 1.62 -2.56 -15.02
C PHE A 219 3.11 -2.94 -15.11
N TYR A 220 3.93 -2.49 -14.18
CA TYR A 220 5.33 -2.88 -14.06
C TYR A 220 5.48 -4.41 -14.01
N MET A 221 4.74 -5.10 -13.13
CA MET A 221 4.77 -6.57 -13.02
C MET A 221 4.26 -7.27 -14.29
N LEU A 222 3.20 -6.74 -14.92
CA LEU A 222 2.65 -7.26 -16.17
C LEU A 222 3.68 -7.20 -17.31
N VAL A 223 4.48 -6.14 -17.39
CA VAL A 223 5.57 -6.02 -18.37
C VAL A 223 6.57 -7.15 -18.18
N PHE A 224 7.10 -7.34 -16.97
CA PHE A 224 8.09 -8.39 -16.70
C PHE A 224 7.55 -9.80 -16.95
N THR A 225 6.37 -10.11 -16.44
CA THR A 225 5.75 -11.43 -16.64
C THR A 225 5.43 -11.70 -18.12
N THR A 226 5.05 -10.67 -18.88
CA THR A 226 4.83 -10.76 -20.33
C THR A 226 6.16 -10.97 -21.08
N ILE A 227 7.24 -10.30 -20.70
CA ILE A 227 8.58 -10.50 -21.29
C ILE A 227 9.04 -11.95 -21.10
N ILE A 228 8.89 -12.51 -19.89
CA ILE A 228 9.24 -13.91 -19.62
C ILE A 228 8.45 -14.85 -20.53
N TYR A 229 7.14 -14.63 -20.67
CA TYR A 229 6.31 -15.39 -21.58
C TYR A 229 6.81 -15.28 -23.03
N VAL A 230 7.08 -14.07 -23.51
CA VAL A 230 7.55 -13.80 -24.87
C VAL A 230 8.87 -14.51 -25.16
N ILE A 231 9.84 -14.45 -24.24
CA ILE A 231 11.13 -15.11 -24.37
C ILE A 231 10.94 -16.62 -24.53
N VAL A 232 10.22 -17.25 -23.59
CA VAL A 232 9.94 -18.69 -23.66
C VAL A 232 9.19 -19.03 -24.97
N ARG A 233 8.18 -18.25 -25.31
CA ARG A 233 7.37 -18.48 -26.51
C ARG A 233 8.19 -18.37 -27.80
N PHE A 234 9.06 -17.39 -27.90
CA PHE A 234 9.94 -17.18 -29.06
C PHE A 234 10.98 -18.28 -29.22
N ILE A 235 11.57 -18.76 -28.11
CA ILE A 235 12.47 -19.91 -28.13
C ILE A 235 11.81 -21.10 -28.80
N PHE A 236 10.58 -21.42 -28.43
CA PHE A 236 9.85 -22.57 -28.96
C PHE A 236 9.21 -22.34 -30.33
N CYS A 237 8.91 -21.09 -30.72
CA CYS A 237 8.31 -20.77 -32.01
C CYS A 237 9.33 -20.50 -33.10
N TYR A 238 10.38 -19.77 -32.77
CA TYR A 238 11.36 -19.26 -33.75
C TYR A 238 12.70 -19.94 -33.68
N GLY A 239 13.00 -20.67 -32.59
CA GLY A 239 14.27 -21.35 -32.39
C GLY A 239 15.46 -20.40 -32.58
N LYS A 240 16.36 -20.72 -33.48
CA LYS A 240 17.56 -19.92 -33.81
C LYS A 240 17.33 -18.85 -34.89
N ASN A 241 16.08 -18.63 -35.36
CA ASN A 241 15.79 -17.69 -36.43
C ASN A 241 15.79 -16.24 -35.96
N VAL A 242 16.95 -15.59 -35.91
CA VAL A 242 17.15 -14.21 -35.44
C VAL A 242 16.27 -13.19 -36.19
N LYS A 243 16.04 -13.39 -37.51
CA LYS A 243 15.19 -12.50 -38.33
C LYS A 243 13.73 -12.51 -37.84
N MET A 244 13.22 -13.67 -37.46
CA MET A 244 11.86 -13.79 -36.91
C MET A 244 11.78 -13.20 -35.51
N TRP A 245 12.83 -13.39 -34.68
CA TRP A 245 12.94 -12.72 -33.39
C TRP A 245 12.87 -11.21 -33.55
N GLY A 246 13.72 -10.61 -34.39
CA GLY A 246 13.75 -9.17 -34.64
C GLY A 246 12.40 -8.61 -35.07
N LYS A 247 11.71 -9.29 -36.01
CA LYS A 247 10.36 -8.89 -36.47
C LYS A 247 9.32 -8.98 -35.34
N GLY A 248 9.39 -10.01 -34.51
CA GLY A 248 8.48 -10.19 -33.36
C GLY A 248 8.71 -9.12 -32.30
N ILE A 249 9.97 -8.89 -31.90
CA ILE A 249 10.34 -7.84 -30.92
C ILE A 249 9.92 -6.46 -31.41
N LEU A 250 10.20 -6.13 -32.69
CA LEU A 250 9.82 -4.81 -33.25
C LEU A 250 8.30 -4.58 -33.16
N ARG A 251 7.46 -5.58 -33.51
CA ARG A 251 6.00 -5.45 -33.41
C ARG A 251 5.54 -5.27 -31.96
N LEU A 252 6.10 -6.03 -31.05
CA LEU A 252 5.80 -5.89 -29.62
C LEU A 252 6.24 -4.52 -29.09
N ALA A 253 7.45 -4.06 -29.46
CA ALA A 253 7.97 -2.74 -29.07
C ALA A 253 7.08 -1.61 -29.60
N VAL A 254 6.77 -1.62 -30.91
CA VAL A 254 5.86 -0.62 -31.50
C VAL A 254 4.50 -0.62 -30.80
N SER A 255 3.94 -1.81 -30.55
CA SER A 255 2.65 -1.92 -29.84
C SER A 255 2.73 -1.40 -28.41
N SER A 256 3.80 -1.71 -27.68
CA SER A 256 4.03 -1.26 -26.31
C SER A 256 4.19 0.27 -26.26
N VAL A 257 5.03 0.83 -27.14
CA VAL A 257 5.25 2.28 -27.20
C VAL A 257 3.97 3.00 -27.58
N THR A 258 3.23 2.51 -28.59
CA THR A 258 1.93 3.11 -28.96
C THR A 258 0.94 3.06 -27.80
N GLY A 259 0.84 1.93 -27.09
CA GLY A 259 -0.04 1.78 -25.91
C GLY A 259 0.36 2.70 -24.76
N LEU A 260 1.67 2.82 -24.47
CA LEU A 260 2.20 3.75 -23.45
C LEU A 260 1.95 5.22 -23.84
N CYS A 261 2.13 5.56 -25.13
CA CYS A 261 1.77 6.90 -25.60
C CYS A 261 0.28 7.18 -25.37
N MET A 262 -0.62 6.24 -25.67
CA MET A 262 -2.05 6.41 -25.40
C MET A 262 -2.37 6.63 -23.92
N ALA A 263 -1.60 6.04 -23.00
CA ALA A 263 -1.75 6.18 -21.55
C ALA A 263 -1.06 7.41 -20.96
N ALA A 264 -0.27 8.14 -21.74
CA ALA A 264 0.71 9.13 -21.27
C ALA A 264 0.09 10.27 -20.44
N ILE A 265 -1.16 10.65 -20.71
CA ILE A 265 -1.86 11.71 -19.98
C ILE A 265 -1.92 11.43 -18.47
N VAL A 266 -2.04 10.18 -18.07
CA VAL A 266 -2.06 9.77 -16.65
C VAL A 266 -0.69 9.20 -16.24
N PHE A 267 -0.07 8.42 -17.13
CA PHE A 267 1.13 7.67 -16.81
C PHE A 267 2.37 8.55 -16.61
N LEU A 268 2.56 9.63 -17.39
CA LEU A 268 3.72 10.53 -17.25
C LEU A 268 3.68 11.33 -15.93
N PRO A 269 2.57 11.96 -15.52
CA PRO A 269 2.45 12.58 -14.20
C PRO A 269 2.79 11.63 -13.06
N VAL A 270 2.23 10.42 -13.09
CA VAL A 270 2.46 9.41 -12.03
C VAL A 270 3.91 8.95 -12.01
N LEU A 271 4.52 8.74 -13.17
CA LEU A 271 5.95 8.40 -13.26
C LEU A 271 6.83 9.50 -12.66
N HIS A 272 6.47 10.76 -12.87
CA HIS A 272 7.19 11.90 -12.25
C HIS A 272 7.10 11.86 -10.72
N VAL A 273 5.91 11.64 -10.17
CA VAL A 273 5.71 11.51 -8.70
C VAL A 273 6.48 10.30 -8.16
N PHE A 274 6.34 9.14 -8.80
CA PHE A 274 7.03 7.91 -8.41
C PHE A 274 8.55 8.07 -8.34
N LEU A 275 9.17 8.70 -9.34
CA LEU A 275 10.62 8.93 -9.37
C LEU A 275 11.09 9.98 -8.33
N SER A 276 10.17 10.77 -7.79
CA SER A 276 10.45 11.81 -6.79
C SER A 276 10.20 11.31 -5.36
N ASP A 277 9.50 10.20 -5.17
CA ASP A 277 9.10 9.69 -3.86
C ASP A 277 10.29 9.05 -3.14
N SER A 278 10.52 9.47 -1.88
CA SER A 278 11.63 8.99 -1.04
C SER A 278 11.53 7.51 -0.66
N ARG A 279 10.33 6.93 -0.68
CA ARG A 279 10.08 5.52 -0.36
C ARG A 279 10.90 4.54 -1.22
N PHE A 280 11.15 4.91 -2.47
CA PHE A 280 11.88 4.05 -3.41
C PHE A 280 13.40 4.23 -3.36
N ASN A 281 13.87 5.20 -2.59
CA ASN A 281 15.29 5.47 -2.41
C ASN A 281 15.88 4.79 -1.16
N THR A 282 15.08 4.09 -0.38
CA THR A 282 15.53 3.41 0.85
C THR A 282 16.11 2.04 0.49
N PRO A 283 17.38 1.76 0.81
CA PRO A 283 18.00 0.48 0.51
C PRO A 283 17.46 -0.61 1.46
N ASN A 284 16.57 -1.46 0.96
CA ASN A 284 16.23 -2.69 1.67
C ASN A 284 17.30 -3.75 1.44
N LYS A 285 17.72 -4.45 2.49
CA LYS A 285 18.64 -5.57 2.36
C LYS A 285 18.02 -6.66 1.49
N MET A 286 18.71 -7.01 0.41
CA MET A 286 18.32 -8.11 -0.45
C MET A 286 18.72 -9.43 0.19
N GLY A 287 17.75 -10.22 0.66
CA GLY A 287 18.00 -11.59 1.11
C GLY A 287 18.41 -12.48 -0.06
N LEU A 288 19.47 -13.29 0.13
CA LEU A 288 19.89 -14.28 -0.88
C LEU A 288 18.95 -15.49 -0.91
N VAL A 289 18.38 -15.85 0.22
CA VAL A 289 17.45 -16.97 0.41
C VAL A 289 16.31 -16.57 1.33
N TYR A 290 15.14 -17.16 1.11
CA TYR A 290 14.03 -17.04 2.08
C TYR A 290 14.34 -17.85 3.34
N PRO A 291 13.64 -17.59 4.46
CA PRO A 291 13.71 -18.45 5.63
C PRO A 291 13.35 -19.90 5.27
N PHE A 292 14.01 -20.87 5.89
CA PHE A 292 13.78 -22.31 5.62
C PHE A 292 12.28 -22.69 5.73
N SER A 293 11.57 -22.09 6.69
CA SER A 293 10.12 -22.28 6.88
C SER A 293 9.29 -21.93 5.64
N TYR A 294 9.73 -20.99 4.82
CA TYR A 294 9.08 -20.67 3.56
C TYR A 294 9.17 -21.83 2.56
N TYR A 295 10.38 -22.37 2.35
CA TYR A 295 10.56 -23.50 1.43
C TYR A 295 9.82 -24.74 1.89
N ALA A 296 9.84 -25.01 3.19
CA ALA A 296 9.13 -26.15 3.77
C ALA A 296 7.59 -26.06 3.56
N LYS A 297 7.04 -24.86 3.56
CA LYS A 297 5.60 -24.62 3.33
C LYS A 297 5.20 -24.67 1.85
N LEU A 298 6.10 -24.36 0.90
CA LEU A 298 5.76 -24.21 -0.52
C LEU A 298 4.97 -25.39 -1.11
N PRO A 299 5.32 -26.66 -0.87
CA PRO A 299 4.52 -27.79 -1.37
C PRO A 299 3.06 -27.72 -0.89
N GLY A 300 2.83 -27.45 0.40
CA GLY A 300 1.48 -27.31 0.96
C GLY A 300 0.71 -26.13 0.37
N LEU A 301 1.37 -24.98 0.24
CA LEU A 301 0.79 -23.77 -0.34
C LEU A 301 0.31 -23.93 -1.80
N PHE A 302 0.75 -24.96 -2.50
CA PHE A 302 0.31 -25.20 -3.88
C PHE A 302 -1.19 -25.51 -3.97
N ILE A 303 -1.76 -26.25 -3.00
CA ILE A 303 -3.17 -26.65 -2.96
C ILE A 303 -3.94 -26.14 -1.74
N VAL A 304 -3.24 -25.58 -0.74
CA VAL A 304 -3.84 -24.99 0.46
C VAL A 304 -3.58 -23.48 0.43
N GLU A 305 -4.56 -22.72 0.88
CA GLU A 305 -4.40 -21.27 0.96
C GLU A 305 -3.28 -20.87 1.95
N GLY A 306 -2.68 -19.71 1.68
CA GLY A 306 -1.62 -19.10 2.49
C GLY A 306 -1.00 -17.91 1.76
N ASP A 307 -0.39 -17.00 2.52
CA ASP A 307 0.06 -15.72 2.02
C ASP A 307 1.55 -15.41 2.27
N ASN A 308 2.36 -16.42 2.65
CA ASN A 308 3.80 -16.23 2.92
C ASN A 308 4.51 -15.45 1.81
N PHE A 309 4.99 -14.25 2.13
CA PHE A 309 5.57 -13.32 1.15
C PHE A 309 4.67 -13.10 -0.08
N TRP A 310 3.34 -13.06 0.11
CA TRP A 310 2.35 -12.95 -0.97
C TRP A 310 2.37 -14.12 -1.98
N THR A 311 2.88 -15.26 -1.58
CA THR A 311 2.89 -16.48 -2.41
C THR A 311 1.52 -17.17 -2.34
N CYS A 312 0.48 -16.47 -2.79
CA CYS A 312 -0.93 -16.88 -2.71
C CYS A 312 -1.26 -17.88 -3.83
N MET A 313 -0.89 -19.17 -3.66
CA MET A 313 -1.14 -20.21 -4.66
C MET A 313 -2.50 -20.87 -4.49
N GLY A 314 -2.71 -21.74 -3.52
CA GLY A 314 -3.99 -22.38 -3.18
C GLY A 314 -4.81 -22.89 -4.37
N PHE A 315 -4.17 -23.62 -5.31
CA PHE A 315 -4.82 -24.08 -6.52
C PHE A 315 -5.73 -25.28 -6.25
N ALA A 316 -6.80 -25.40 -7.02
CA ALA A 316 -7.66 -26.57 -6.97
C ALA A 316 -6.85 -27.86 -7.27
N VAL A 317 -7.11 -28.95 -6.51
CA VAL A 317 -6.36 -30.20 -6.64
C VAL A 317 -6.33 -30.78 -8.05
N PRO A 318 -7.38 -30.67 -8.91
CA PRO A 318 -7.28 -31.08 -10.31
C PRO A 318 -6.12 -30.41 -11.08
N VAL A 319 -5.69 -29.21 -10.66
CA VAL A 319 -4.49 -28.53 -11.22
C VAL A 319 -3.21 -29.29 -10.85
N LEU A 320 -3.08 -29.75 -9.59
CA LEU A 320 -1.95 -30.59 -9.16
C LEU A 320 -1.89 -31.88 -9.98
N LEU A 321 -3.03 -32.57 -10.14
CA LEU A 321 -3.10 -33.80 -10.95
C LEU A 321 -2.68 -33.53 -12.40
N ALA A 322 -3.09 -32.42 -12.97
CA ALA A 322 -2.71 -31.99 -14.33
C ALA A 322 -1.20 -31.73 -14.42
N VAL A 323 -0.60 -31.04 -13.45
CA VAL A 323 0.84 -30.79 -13.40
C VAL A 323 1.63 -32.10 -13.31
N LEU A 324 1.25 -33.00 -12.42
CA LEU A 324 1.88 -34.34 -12.29
C LEU A 324 1.81 -35.11 -13.61
N LEU A 325 0.65 -35.11 -14.27
CA LEU A 325 0.43 -35.78 -15.56
C LEU A 325 1.24 -35.14 -16.70
N MET A 326 1.40 -33.81 -16.69
CA MET A 326 2.25 -33.09 -17.64
C MET A 326 3.71 -33.53 -17.51
N PHE A 327 4.24 -33.63 -16.31
CA PHE A 327 5.63 -34.01 -16.07
C PHE A 327 5.90 -35.49 -16.41
N LYS A 328 4.93 -36.39 -16.25
CA LYS A 328 5.04 -37.78 -16.68
C LYS A 328 5.31 -37.92 -18.19
N SER A 329 4.86 -36.97 -19.00
CA SER A 329 5.05 -36.98 -20.45
C SER A 329 6.46 -36.53 -20.82
N ARG A 330 7.37 -37.43 -21.26
CA ARG A 330 8.81 -37.13 -21.43
C ARG A 330 9.10 -35.96 -22.37
N ARG A 331 8.63 -35.99 -23.62
CA ARG A 331 8.95 -34.97 -24.67
C ARG A 331 7.78 -34.05 -25.03
N LYS A 332 6.57 -34.37 -24.66
CA LYS A 332 5.38 -33.56 -24.93
C LYS A 332 5.28 -32.41 -23.92
N TYR A 333 4.75 -31.27 -24.31
CA TYR A 333 4.54 -30.10 -23.44
C TYR A 333 5.83 -29.43 -22.90
N THR A 334 6.95 -29.53 -23.63
CA THR A 334 8.25 -28.99 -23.17
C THR A 334 8.17 -27.49 -22.86
N MET A 335 7.49 -26.71 -23.69
CA MET A 335 7.30 -25.28 -23.45
C MET A 335 6.60 -25.01 -22.11
N LEU A 336 5.51 -25.74 -21.81
CA LEU A 336 4.79 -25.55 -20.54
C LEU A 336 5.63 -25.95 -19.34
N LYS A 337 6.38 -27.05 -19.46
CA LYS A 337 7.32 -27.51 -18.41
C LYS A 337 8.41 -26.49 -18.17
N THR A 338 9.01 -25.96 -19.25
CA THR A 338 10.05 -24.90 -19.12
C THR A 338 9.50 -23.68 -18.41
N TYR A 339 8.30 -23.23 -18.80
CA TYR A 339 7.70 -22.06 -18.17
C TYR A 339 7.32 -22.31 -16.71
N PHE A 340 6.82 -23.52 -16.41
CA PHE A 340 6.53 -23.92 -15.02
C PHE A 340 7.78 -23.95 -14.16
N ILE A 341 8.88 -24.56 -14.65
CA ILE A 341 10.15 -24.62 -13.92
C ILE A 341 10.73 -23.22 -13.70
N ILE A 342 10.72 -22.35 -14.71
CA ILE A 342 11.19 -20.96 -14.57
C ILE A 342 10.38 -20.26 -13.48
N SER A 343 9.04 -20.35 -13.52
CA SER A 343 8.18 -19.72 -12.52
C SER A 343 8.42 -20.30 -11.11
N ALA A 344 8.58 -21.61 -10.98
CA ALA A 344 8.86 -22.27 -9.71
C ALA A 344 10.23 -21.84 -9.14
N VAL A 345 11.25 -21.72 -9.99
CA VAL A 345 12.58 -21.21 -9.59
C VAL A 345 12.47 -19.76 -9.12
N MET A 346 11.71 -18.90 -9.85
CA MET A 346 11.50 -17.52 -9.45
C MET A 346 10.81 -17.38 -8.09
N ILE A 347 9.84 -18.27 -7.77
CA ILE A 347 9.19 -18.31 -6.47
C ILE A 347 10.19 -18.64 -5.35
N CYS A 348 11.19 -19.46 -5.65
CA CYS A 348 12.19 -19.89 -4.67
C CYS A 348 13.33 -18.88 -4.43
N ILE A 349 13.50 -17.88 -5.27
CA ILE A 349 14.61 -16.91 -5.17
C ILE A 349 14.07 -15.52 -4.77
N PRO A 350 14.46 -14.99 -3.59
CA PRO A 350 13.98 -13.69 -3.09
C PRO A 350 14.19 -12.53 -4.06
N PHE A 351 15.30 -12.54 -4.81
CA PHE A 351 15.59 -11.52 -5.81
C PHE A 351 14.42 -11.26 -6.77
N PHE A 352 13.76 -12.31 -7.27
CA PHE A 352 12.64 -12.12 -8.19
C PHE A 352 11.42 -11.51 -7.49
N GLY A 353 11.15 -11.88 -6.23
CA GLY A 353 10.09 -11.26 -5.45
C GLY A 353 10.37 -9.77 -5.21
N GLN A 354 11.60 -9.42 -4.93
CA GLN A 354 12.03 -8.02 -4.72
C GLN A 354 12.05 -7.23 -6.04
N ALA A 355 12.65 -7.78 -7.11
CA ALA A 355 12.68 -7.13 -8.42
C ALA A 355 11.28 -6.88 -8.98
N MET A 356 10.36 -7.84 -8.84
CA MET A 356 8.95 -7.68 -9.24
C MET A 356 8.20 -6.65 -8.39
N ASN A 357 8.69 -6.35 -7.18
CA ASN A 357 8.14 -5.34 -6.27
C ASN A 357 8.89 -3.99 -6.34
N GLY A 358 9.52 -3.67 -7.47
CA GLY A 358 10.26 -2.41 -7.67
C GLY A 358 11.46 -2.26 -6.75
N PHE A 359 12.12 -3.36 -6.39
CA PHE A 359 13.26 -3.44 -5.47
C PHE A 359 12.98 -2.94 -4.04
N SER A 360 11.72 -2.81 -3.66
CA SER A 360 11.32 -2.41 -2.30
C SER A 360 11.56 -3.54 -1.30
N TYR A 361 10.71 -4.54 -1.20
CA TYR A 361 10.85 -5.69 -0.29
C TYR A 361 10.46 -7.00 -0.98
N MET A 362 10.87 -8.12 -0.40
CA MET A 362 10.59 -9.46 -0.93
C MET A 362 9.09 -9.76 -0.93
N CYS A 363 8.49 -9.87 -2.14
CA CYS A 363 7.05 -10.03 -2.27
C CYS A 363 6.68 -10.68 -3.61
N ASN A 364 5.95 -11.79 -3.56
CA ASN A 364 5.55 -12.55 -4.74
C ASN A 364 4.18 -12.13 -5.30
N ARG A 365 3.86 -10.85 -5.35
CA ARG A 365 2.60 -10.32 -5.91
C ARG A 365 2.40 -10.64 -7.40
N TRP A 366 3.38 -11.16 -8.08
CA TRP A 366 3.34 -11.60 -9.48
C TRP A 366 2.73 -13.00 -9.68
N ILE A 367 2.34 -13.70 -8.61
CA ILE A 367 1.76 -15.06 -8.62
C ILE A 367 0.52 -15.19 -9.52
N TYR A 368 -0.21 -14.12 -9.81
CA TYR A 368 -1.29 -14.15 -10.80
C TYR A 368 -0.87 -14.73 -12.16
N SER A 369 0.39 -14.54 -12.56
CA SER A 369 0.93 -15.10 -13.80
C SER A 369 1.14 -16.60 -13.71
N PHE A 370 1.56 -17.10 -12.55
CA PHE A 370 1.68 -18.52 -12.28
C PHE A 370 0.31 -19.19 -12.18
N ALA A 371 -0.69 -18.48 -11.64
CA ALA A 371 -2.08 -18.95 -11.61
C ALA A 371 -2.63 -19.14 -13.03
N LEU A 372 -2.36 -18.19 -13.94
CA LEU A 372 -2.71 -18.35 -15.37
C LEU A 372 -2.09 -19.61 -15.96
N LEU A 373 -0.79 -19.81 -15.74
CA LEU A 373 -0.06 -20.97 -16.24
C LEU A 373 -0.64 -22.29 -15.70
N CYS A 374 -0.89 -22.38 -14.41
CA CYS A 374 -1.42 -23.56 -13.75
C CYS A 374 -2.84 -23.90 -14.24
N ALA A 375 -3.71 -22.91 -14.36
CA ALA A 375 -5.05 -23.10 -14.93
C ALA A 375 -4.99 -23.51 -16.41
N TYR A 376 -4.05 -22.94 -17.18
CA TYR A 376 -3.84 -23.30 -18.57
C TYR A 376 -3.28 -24.74 -18.72
N ILE A 377 -2.40 -25.18 -17.82
CA ILE A 377 -1.93 -26.59 -17.76
C ILE A 377 -3.12 -27.52 -17.54
N LEU A 378 -4.06 -27.18 -16.66
CA LEU A 378 -5.28 -27.97 -16.48
C LEU A 378 -6.04 -28.13 -17.80
N VAL A 379 -6.28 -27.04 -18.55
CA VAL A 379 -6.97 -27.08 -19.85
C VAL A 379 -6.22 -27.99 -20.83
N CYS A 380 -4.90 -27.87 -20.92
CA CYS A 380 -4.07 -28.70 -21.82
C CYS A 380 -4.09 -30.18 -21.45
N MET A 381 -4.20 -30.49 -20.16
CA MET A 381 -4.20 -31.88 -19.68
C MET A 381 -5.60 -32.50 -19.59
N MET A 382 -6.68 -31.73 -19.72
CA MET A 382 -8.07 -32.23 -19.66
C MET A 382 -8.31 -33.44 -20.55
N PRO A 383 -7.92 -33.43 -21.86
CA PRO A 383 -8.14 -34.62 -22.72
C PRO A 383 -7.52 -35.89 -22.14
N ARG A 384 -6.40 -35.76 -21.44
CA ARG A 384 -5.66 -36.89 -20.87
C ARG A 384 -6.18 -37.28 -19.50
N LEU A 385 -6.57 -36.29 -18.68
CA LEU A 385 -7.20 -36.56 -17.37
C LEU A 385 -8.51 -37.36 -17.47
N ILE A 386 -9.30 -37.10 -18.53
CA ILE A 386 -10.56 -37.80 -18.71
C ILE A 386 -10.40 -39.18 -19.40
N THR A 387 -9.19 -39.51 -19.90
CA THR A 387 -8.87 -40.81 -20.55
C THR A 387 -7.66 -41.49 -19.91
N LEU A 388 -7.54 -41.43 -18.58
CA LEU A 388 -6.40 -41.96 -17.84
C LEU A 388 -6.22 -43.47 -18.07
N GLU A 389 -5.00 -43.89 -18.37
CA GLU A 389 -4.59 -45.30 -18.38
C GLU A 389 -4.30 -45.81 -16.96
N ARG A 390 -4.40 -47.11 -16.74
CA ARG A 390 -4.07 -47.75 -15.42
C ARG A 390 -2.70 -47.35 -14.90
N LYS A 391 -1.68 -47.23 -15.80
CA LYS A 391 -0.32 -46.82 -15.44
C LYS A 391 -0.28 -45.35 -14.98
N GLU A 392 -1.12 -44.51 -15.53
CA GLU A 392 -1.22 -43.09 -15.16
C GLU A 392 -1.95 -42.93 -13.84
N ILE A 393 -3.05 -43.62 -13.62
CA ILE A 393 -3.79 -43.63 -12.36
C ILE A 393 -2.86 -44.08 -11.22
N ARG A 394 -2.13 -45.18 -11.41
CA ARG A 394 -1.17 -45.66 -10.42
C ARG A 394 -0.06 -44.65 -10.13
N PHE A 395 0.50 -44.03 -11.18
CA PHE A 395 1.52 -42.98 -11.02
C PHE A 395 0.99 -41.78 -10.24
N ILE A 396 -0.18 -41.25 -10.62
CA ILE A 396 -0.78 -40.07 -9.96
C ILE A 396 -1.12 -40.43 -8.50
N GLY A 397 -1.67 -41.64 -8.24
CA GLY A 397 -1.99 -42.06 -6.89
C GLY A 397 -0.76 -42.12 -5.99
N ILE A 398 0.34 -42.72 -6.47
CA ILE A 398 1.62 -42.78 -5.73
C ILE A 398 2.16 -41.33 -5.52
N ALA A 399 2.19 -40.52 -6.56
CA ALA A 399 2.68 -39.13 -6.47
C ALA A 399 1.87 -38.28 -5.49
N LEU A 400 0.53 -38.44 -5.50
CA LEU A 400 -0.36 -37.73 -4.57
C LEU A 400 -0.13 -38.18 -3.11
N THR A 401 0.11 -39.51 -2.90
CA THR A 401 0.45 -40.06 -1.58
C THR A 401 1.79 -39.52 -1.09
N ILE A 402 2.81 -39.52 -1.94
CA ILE A 402 4.13 -38.95 -1.59
C ILE A 402 3.99 -37.47 -1.27
N TYR A 403 3.27 -36.73 -2.10
CA TYR A 403 3.00 -35.31 -1.87
C TYR A 403 2.31 -35.07 -0.52
N PHE A 404 1.28 -35.86 -0.20
CA PHE A 404 0.58 -35.78 1.08
C PHE A 404 1.52 -36.07 2.26
N VAL A 405 2.34 -37.14 2.19
CA VAL A 405 3.30 -37.47 3.23
C VAL A 405 4.32 -36.34 3.44
N VAL A 406 4.89 -35.80 2.34
CA VAL A 406 5.83 -34.67 2.40
C VAL A 406 5.19 -33.46 3.09
N CYS A 407 3.99 -33.10 2.70
CA CYS A 407 3.28 -31.99 3.34
C CYS A 407 2.95 -32.24 4.81
N MET A 408 2.60 -33.48 5.19
CA MET A 408 2.32 -33.87 6.59
C MET A 408 3.58 -33.89 7.46
N CYS A 409 4.77 -34.06 6.88
CA CYS A 409 6.05 -33.93 7.60
C CYS A 409 6.33 -32.48 8.01
N VAL A 410 5.74 -31.50 7.37
CA VAL A 410 5.89 -30.08 7.69
C VAL A 410 4.86 -29.65 8.74
N LYS A 411 5.32 -29.27 9.93
CA LYS A 411 4.45 -28.89 11.07
C LYS A 411 3.37 -27.85 10.72
N TYR A 412 3.69 -26.92 9.82
CA TYR A 412 2.79 -25.81 9.41
C TYR A 412 1.76 -26.19 8.34
N SER A 413 1.92 -27.34 7.68
CA SER A 413 1.00 -27.85 6.65
C SER A 413 0.05 -28.93 7.17
N ARG A 414 0.22 -29.34 8.43
CA ARG A 414 -0.64 -30.34 9.09
C ARG A 414 -1.97 -29.70 9.51
N ASN A 415 -2.92 -29.67 8.62
CA ASN A 415 -4.27 -29.18 8.94
C ASN A 415 -5.35 -29.95 8.17
N GLY A 416 -6.59 -29.77 8.59
CA GLY A 416 -7.74 -30.39 7.95
C GLY A 416 -7.95 -29.99 6.49
N LYS A 417 -7.44 -28.84 6.08
CA LYS A 417 -7.52 -28.32 4.72
C LYS A 417 -6.71 -29.18 3.74
N LEU A 418 -5.47 -29.52 4.10
CA LEU A 418 -4.63 -30.40 3.30
C LEU A 418 -5.28 -31.78 3.14
N ILE A 419 -5.80 -32.33 4.25
CA ILE A 419 -6.48 -33.62 4.24
C ILE A 419 -7.69 -33.56 3.30
N SER A 420 -8.53 -32.54 3.44
CA SER A 420 -9.74 -32.34 2.60
C SER A 420 -9.37 -32.17 1.13
N ALA A 421 -8.36 -31.37 0.82
CA ALA A 421 -7.90 -31.15 -0.55
C ALA A 421 -7.39 -32.46 -1.19
N VAL A 422 -6.56 -33.22 -0.47
CA VAL A 422 -6.04 -34.52 -0.98
C VAL A 422 -7.17 -35.55 -1.08
N ALA A 423 -8.14 -35.56 -0.17
CA ALA A 423 -9.32 -36.42 -0.24
C ALA A 423 -10.16 -36.12 -1.51
N ILE A 424 -10.38 -34.83 -1.83
CA ILE A 424 -11.06 -34.44 -3.07
C ILE A 424 -10.28 -35.00 -4.29
N GLY A 425 -8.96 -34.88 -4.30
CA GLY A 425 -8.10 -35.42 -5.35
C GLY A 425 -8.18 -36.94 -5.47
N ALA A 426 -8.20 -37.67 -4.37
CA ALA A 426 -8.35 -39.13 -4.33
C ALA A 426 -9.72 -39.57 -4.83
N ILE A 427 -10.78 -38.94 -4.37
CA ILE A 427 -12.16 -39.21 -4.83
C ILE A 427 -12.28 -38.95 -6.33
N LEU A 428 -11.76 -37.84 -6.82
CA LEU A 428 -11.71 -37.54 -8.24
C LEU A 428 -10.94 -38.62 -9.02
N LEU A 429 -9.76 -39.02 -8.56
CA LEU A 429 -8.95 -40.06 -9.21
C LEU A 429 -9.67 -41.41 -9.26
N ILE A 430 -10.35 -41.79 -8.18
CA ILE A 430 -11.20 -42.99 -8.14
C ILE A 430 -12.34 -42.87 -9.16
N GLY A 431 -13.07 -41.75 -9.18
CA GLY A 431 -14.15 -41.51 -10.13
C GLY A 431 -13.70 -41.57 -11.59
N LEU A 432 -12.53 -40.98 -11.91
CA LEU A 432 -11.92 -41.02 -13.23
C LEU A 432 -11.43 -42.43 -13.63
N SER A 433 -11.19 -43.33 -12.68
CA SER A 433 -10.75 -44.72 -12.92
C SER A 433 -11.88 -45.66 -13.28
N ILE A 434 -13.13 -45.28 -13.05
CA ILE A 434 -14.31 -46.12 -13.31
C ILE A 434 -14.47 -46.28 -14.83
N LYS A 435 -14.46 -47.53 -15.30
CA LYS A 435 -14.43 -47.84 -16.76
C LYS A 435 -15.70 -47.39 -17.53
N ASN A 436 -16.87 -47.52 -16.94
CA ASN A 436 -18.14 -47.28 -17.61
C ASN A 436 -18.63 -45.82 -17.55
N VAL A 437 -17.78 -44.88 -17.17
CA VAL A 437 -18.07 -43.45 -17.15
C VAL A 437 -17.67 -42.81 -18.47
N ASN A 438 -18.63 -42.16 -19.17
CA ASN A 438 -18.34 -41.48 -20.42
C ASN A 438 -17.48 -40.21 -20.25
N GLU A 439 -16.91 -39.72 -21.35
CA GLU A 439 -16.03 -38.56 -21.39
C GLU A 439 -16.70 -37.31 -20.78
N TYR A 440 -17.96 -37.09 -21.03
CA TYR A 440 -18.70 -35.90 -20.56
C TYR A 440 -18.91 -35.92 -19.05
N ASN A 441 -19.22 -37.10 -18.47
CA ASN A 441 -19.35 -37.24 -17.01
C ASN A 441 -17.98 -37.01 -16.33
N ARG A 442 -16.89 -37.48 -16.95
CA ARG A 442 -15.54 -37.25 -16.44
C ARG A 442 -15.16 -35.77 -16.49
N CYS A 443 -15.53 -35.06 -17.57
CA CYS A 443 -15.38 -33.58 -17.60
C CYS A 443 -16.17 -32.91 -16.49
N MET A 444 -17.39 -33.36 -16.22
CA MET A 444 -18.23 -32.86 -15.13
C MET A 444 -17.57 -33.11 -13.77
N MET A 445 -17.05 -34.32 -13.53
CA MET A 445 -16.35 -34.64 -12.27
C MET A 445 -15.16 -33.70 -12.02
N VAL A 446 -14.34 -33.44 -13.05
CA VAL A 446 -13.23 -32.48 -12.91
C VAL A 446 -13.74 -31.08 -12.62
N THR A 447 -14.80 -30.61 -13.32
CA THR A 447 -15.39 -29.29 -13.09
C THR A 447 -15.92 -29.15 -11.67
N VAL A 448 -16.68 -30.18 -11.20
CA VAL A 448 -17.19 -30.22 -9.82
C VAL A 448 -16.06 -30.24 -8.80
N ALA A 449 -15.00 -31.02 -9.03
CA ALA A 449 -13.84 -31.04 -8.12
C ALA A 449 -13.14 -29.68 -8.03
N VAL A 450 -13.06 -28.94 -9.15
CA VAL A 450 -12.55 -27.54 -9.13
C VAL A 450 -13.48 -26.63 -8.35
N MET A 451 -14.81 -26.73 -8.55
CA MET A 451 -15.79 -25.93 -7.81
C MET A 451 -15.73 -26.21 -6.31
N VAL A 452 -15.68 -27.49 -5.91
CA VAL A 452 -15.61 -27.89 -4.49
C VAL A 452 -14.32 -27.37 -3.84
N ALA A 453 -13.18 -27.45 -4.56
CA ALA A 453 -11.92 -26.92 -4.05
C ALA A 453 -11.95 -25.38 -3.90
N ALA A 454 -12.53 -24.66 -4.85
CA ALA A 454 -12.70 -23.20 -4.77
C ALA A 454 -13.62 -22.80 -3.62
N LEU A 455 -14.75 -23.51 -3.45
CA LEU A 455 -15.66 -23.31 -2.32
C LEU A 455 -14.97 -23.60 -0.98
N ALA A 456 -14.24 -24.71 -0.87
CA ALA A 456 -13.53 -25.08 0.35
C ALA A 456 -12.51 -23.99 0.77
N ASN A 457 -11.71 -23.50 -0.17
CA ASN A 457 -10.74 -22.43 0.08
C ASN A 457 -11.44 -21.11 0.46
N GLY A 458 -12.50 -20.73 -0.27
CA GLY A 458 -13.21 -19.48 -0.02
C GLY A 458 -14.01 -19.49 1.30
N ILE A 459 -14.72 -20.57 1.58
CA ILE A 459 -15.48 -20.74 2.81
C ILE A 459 -14.54 -20.74 4.01
N TRP A 460 -13.45 -21.48 3.94
CA TRP A 460 -12.48 -21.51 5.04
C TRP A 460 -11.86 -20.13 5.30
N LYS A 461 -11.56 -19.37 4.27
CA LYS A 461 -11.01 -18.01 4.39
C LYS A 461 -11.98 -17.08 5.11
N ASN A 462 -13.26 -17.13 4.77
CA ASN A 462 -14.25 -16.13 5.16
C ASN A 462 -15.08 -16.50 6.38
N ALA A 463 -15.35 -17.80 6.61
CA ALA A 463 -16.23 -18.28 7.67
C ALA A 463 -15.60 -18.21 9.07
N SER A 464 -16.46 -18.06 10.10
CA SER A 464 -16.06 -17.97 11.51
C SER A 464 -15.34 -19.21 12.06
N PHE A 465 -15.61 -20.38 11.50
CA PHE A 465 -14.92 -21.63 11.87
C PHE A 465 -13.56 -21.80 11.16
N GLY A 466 -13.22 -20.92 10.23
CA GLY A 466 -11.96 -20.89 9.49
C GLY A 466 -11.04 -19.74 9.95
N GLU A 467 -10.55 -18.96 8.99
CA GLU A 467 -9.73 -17.78 9.26
C GLU A 467 -10.54 -16.56 9.68
N ASN A 468 -11.86 -16.62 9.57
CA ASN A 468 -12.81 -15.57 9.94
C ASN A 468 -12.51 -14.19 9.33
N TYR A 469 -12.13 -14.20 8.05
CA TYR A 469 -11.69 -12.96 7.39
C TYR A 469 -12.83 -11.95 7.24
N ALA A 470 -14.08 -12.43 7.20
CA ALA A 470 -15.24 -11.55 7.19
C ALA A 470 -15.32 -10.66 8.45
N ALA A 471 -14.86 -11.15 9.61
CA ALA A 471 -14.82 -10.34 10.82
C ALA A 471 -13.85 -9.14 10.75
N GLN A 472 -12.82 -9.22 9.89
CA GLN A 472 -11.85 -8.15 9.68
C GLN A 472 -12.34 -7.06 8.71
N CYS A 473 -13.61 -7.09 8.33
CA CYS A 473 -14.19 -6.10 7.44
C CYS A 473 -15.18 -5.22 8.18
N ILE A 474 -15.34 -3.99 7.71
CA ILE A 474 -16.28 -3.05 8.31
C ILE A 474 -17.73 -3.52 8.12
N SER A 475 -18.60 -3.13 9.03
CA SER A 475 -20.04 -3.41 8.93
C SER A 475 -20.70 -2.57 7.84
N VAL A 476 -21.86 -3.01 7.36
CA VAL A 476 -22.70 -2.22 6.45
C VAL A 476 -23.10 -0.90 7.12
N LYS A 477 -23.39 -0.93 8.43
CA LYS A 477 -23.69 0.29 9.20
C LYS A 477 -22.53 1.27 9.14
N MET A 478 -21.32 0.82 9.44
CA MET A 478 -20.12 1.68 9.36
C MET A 478 -19.93 2.25 7.95
N ALA A 479 -20.09 1.46 6.90
CA ALA A 479 -19.96 1.93 5.53
C ALA A 479 -21.01 2.95 5.09
N GLN A 480 -22.19 2.94 5.72
CA GLN A 480 -23.31 3.85 5.42
C GLN A 480 -23.37 5.07 6.31
N GLU A 481 -23.14 4.92 7.60
CA GLU A 481 -23.39 5.93 8.63
C GLU A 481 -22.07 6.59 9.08
N ASP A 482 -21.02 5.82 9.36
CA ASP A 482 -19.80 6.34 9.93
C ASP A 482 -18.90 7.06 8.89
N VAL A 483 -19.11 6.81 7.58
CA VAL A 483 -18.55 7.67 6.52
C VAL A 483 -19.12 9.09 6.62
N PHE A 484 -20.31 9.24 7.18
CA PHE A 484 -21.03 10.48 7.41
C PHE A 484 -21.28 10.72 8.90
N GLY A 485 -20.68 9.92 9.78
CA GLY A 485 -20.96 9.86 11.21
C GLY A 485 -20.26 10.93 12.04
N SER A 486 -20.13 10.66 13.33
CA SER A 486 -19.81 11.63 14.38
C SER A 486 -18.57 12.50 14.09
N GLU A 487 -17.51 11.92 13.50
CA GLU A 487 -16.31 12.70 13.14
C GLU A 487 -16.59 13.72 12.05
N LYS A 488 -17.31 13.31 10.98
CA LYS A 488 -17.67 14.24 9.89
C LYS A 488 -18.62 15.33 10.35
N GLU A 489 -19.69 14.96 11.05
CA GLU A 489 -20.65 15.90 11.57
C GLU A 489 -20.02 16.90 12.52
N PHE A 490 -19.13 16.40 13.39
CA PHE A 490 -18.43 17.20 14.37
C PHE A 490 -17.48 18.23 13.71
N ILE A 491 -16.68 17.76 12.73
CA ILE A 491 -15.75 18.64 11.98
C ILE A 491 -16.51 19.60 11.06
N SER A 492 -17.62 19.16 10.42
CA SER A 492 -18.32 19.97 9.42
C SER A 492 -19.12 21.14 10.03
N LYS A 493 -19.43 21.12 11.32
CA LYS A 493 -20.11 22.23 11.99
C LYS A 493 -19.31 23.53 11.97
N ASP A 494 -17.98 23.43 11.96
CA ASP A 494 -17.09 24.59 11.97
C ASP A 494 -16.71 25.09 10.56
N ALA A 495 -17.06 24.31 9.52
CA ALA A 495 -16.66 24.62 8.14
C ALA A 495 -17.51 25.70 7.45
N GLU A 496 -18.53 26.23 8.11
CA GLU A 496 -19.39 27.29 7.57
C GLU A 496 -18.74 28.68 7.66
N ASP A 497 -17.61 28.82 8.38
CA ASP A 497 -16.81 30.04 8.42
C ASP A 497 -15.91 30.18 7.19
N THR A 498 -15.73 31.39 6.70
CA THR A 498 -15.07 31.72 5.42
C THR A 498 -13.56 31.59 5.43
N ASP A 499 -12.94 31.34 6.58
CA ASP A 499 -11.48 31.25 6.72
C ASP A 499 -10.95 29.84 6.43
N PHE A 500 -9.69 29.79 5.97
CA PHE A 500 -8.99 28.51 5.77
C PHE A 500 -8.78 27.79 7.10
N ILE A 501 -9.39 26.61 7.24
CA ILE A 501 -9.28 25.77 8.43
C ILE A 501 -8.46 24.51 8.11
N ARG A 502 -7.52 24.15 9.00
CA ARG A 502 -6.78 22.89 8.97
C ARG A 502 -6.88 22.21 10.33
N TYR A 503 -7.17 20.91 10.29
CA TYR A 503 -7.19 20.06 11.47
C TYR A 503 -5.86 19.34 11.68
N SER A 504 -5.47 19.19 12.94
CA SER A 504 -4.37 18.32 13.39
C SER A 504 -4.85 17.47 14.57
N GLY A 505 -4.06 16.50 14.98
CA GLY A 505 -4.28 15.75 16.21
C GLY A 505 -4.29 14.25 16.08
N SER A 506 -4.22 13.57 17.23
CA SER A 506 -4.12 12.12 17.34
C SER A 506 -5.46 11.38 17.23
N GLY A 507 -6.58 12.10 17.29
CA GLY A 507 -7.94 11.52 17.20
C GLY A 507 -8.46 11.34 15.78
N LEU A 508 -7.79 11.90 14.77
CA LEU A 508 -8.27 11.88 13.39
C LEU A 508 -8.09 10.50 12.73
N SER A 509 -9.12 10.03 12.06
CA SER A 509 -9.05 8.85 11.18
C SER A 509 -8.26 9.18 9.91
N TYR A 510 -7.42 8.25 9.43
CA TYR A 510 -6.65 8.47 8.20
C TYR A 510 -7.55 8.81 7.01
N ASN A 511 -7.15 9.85 6.27
CA ASN A 511 -7.82 10.26 5.03
C ASN A 511 -9.30 10.65 5.18
N MET A 512 -9.76 10.99 6.39
CA MET A 512 -11.13 11.48 6.60
C MET A 512 -11.37 12.82 5.93
N ASN A 513 -10.33 13.63 5.78
CA ASN A 513 -10.30 14.87 5.03
C ASN A 513 -10.82 14.74 3.58
N CYS A 514 -10.58 13.62 2.91
CA CYS A 514 -11.16 13.34 1.59
C CYS A 514 -12.69 13.21 1.57
N ILE A 515 -13.30 13.00 2.73
CA ILE A 515 -14.76 12.89 2.90
C ILE A 515 -15.34 14.19 3.43
N THR A 516 -14.65 14.86 4.36
CA THR A 516 -15.08 16.14 4.94
C THR A 516 -14.86 17.31 3.99
N GLY A 517 -13.90 17.22 3.08
CA GLY A 517 -13.47 18.32 2.23
C GLY A 517 -12.53 19.30 2.92
N ILE A 518 -12.08 19.04 4.15
CA ILE A 518 -11.31 19.97 4.97
C ILE A 518 -9.87 19.50 5.08
N SER A 519 -8.90 20.42 5.01
CA SER A 519 -7.47 20.15 5.10
C SER A 519 -7.09 19.54 6.46
N SER A 520 -6.15 18.61 6.48
CA SER A 520 -5.70 17.94 7.70
C SER A 520 -4.22 17.53 7.60
N SER A 521 -3.50 17.57 8.71
CA SER A 521 -2.14 17.03 8.80
C SER A 521 -2.07 15.50 8.84
N ASN A 522 -3.20 14.81 8.76
CA ASN A 522 -3.34 13.36 8.80
C ASN A 522 -3.43 12.78 7.38
N LEU A 523 -2.65 11.72 7.08
CA LEU A 523 -2.58 11.18 5.72
C LEU A 523 -2.10 9.73 5.69
N TYR A 524 -2.69 8.93 4.78
CA TYR A 524 -2.21 7.60 4.45
C TYR A 524 -2.45 7.27 2.96
N TRP A 525 -1.46 7.54 2.10
CA TRP A 525 -1.49 7.18 0.68
C TRP A 525 -0.19 6.52 0.23
N THR A 526 -0.24 5.69 -0.79
CA THR A 526 0.94 4.97 -1.32
C THR A 526 1.98 5.91 -1.94
N LEU A 527 1.52 6.94 -2.64
CA LEU A 527 2.36 8.01 -3.17
C LEU A 527 2.00 9.31 -2.45
N THR A 528 3.01 10.00 -1.95
CA THR A 528 2.85 11.24 -1.19
C THR A 528 3.82 12.32 -1.69
N ASN A 529 3.58 13.55 -1.24
CA ASN A 529 4.49 14.64 -1.53
C ASN A 529 5.86 14.38 -0.86
N PRO A 530 6.97 14.28 -1.62
CA PRO A 530 8.29 13.93 -1.08
C PRO A 530 8.83 14.97 -0.09
N TYR A 531 8.45 16.23 -0.22
CA TYR A 531 8.89 17.29 0.68
C TYR A 531 8.25 17.16 2.06
N VAL A 532 6.97 16.80 2.10
CA VAL A 532 6.23 16.55 3.36
C VAL A 532 6.80 15.33 4.09
N SER A 533 7.06 14.24 3.36
CA SER A 533 7.69 13.04 3.95
C SER A 533 9.11 13.34 4.47
N LYS A 534 9.93 14.08 3.68
CA LYS A 534 11.30 14.44 4.08
C LYS A 534 11.31 15.36 5.30
N PHE A 535 10.39 16.32 5.38
CA PHE A 535 10.29 17.24 6.50
C PHE A 535 10.07 16.50 7.84
N ARG A 536 9.21 15.49 7.85
CA ARG A 536 8.98 14.68 9.05
C ARG A 536 10.23 13.92 9.49
N TYR A 537 11.02 13.47 8.53
CA TYR A 537 12.34 12.87 8.77
C TYR A 537 13.32 13.90 9.33
N ASP A 538 13.43 15.05 8.68
CA ASP A 538 14.37 16.11 9.07
C ASP A 538 14.08 16.63 10.49
N CYS A 539 12.83 16.58 10.92
CA CYS A 539 12.40 16.98 12.27
C CYS A 539 12.36 15.81 13.26
N ALA A 540 12.79 14.62 12.88
CA ALA A 540 12.77 13.40 13.70
C ALA A 540 11.40 13.17 14.37
N ILE A 541 10.29 13.45 13.65
CA ILE A 541 8.94 13.26 14.16
C ILE A 541 8.72 11.77 14.39
N ARG A 542 8.14 11.44 15.56
CA ARG A 542 7.74 10.07 15.87
C ARG A 542 6.80 9.52 14.83
N LEU A 543 7.20 8.44 14.18
CA LEU A 543 6.36 7.71 13.26
C LEU A 543 5.64 6.59 14.03
N ASP A 544 4.36 6.76 14.31
CA ASP A 544 3.51 5.70 14.89
C ASP A 544 3.41 4.49 13.98
N THR A 545 3.67 4.70 12.73
CA THR A 545 3.59 3.73 11.66
C THR A 545 4.83 3.79 10.79
N LEU A 546 5.14 2.71 10.29
CA LEU A 546 6.11 2.11 9.42
C LEU A 546 6.64 2.96 8.26
N LEU A 547 6.05 4.12 7.92
CA LEU A 547 6.28 4.64 6.57
C LEU A 547 6.15 6.16 6.52
N PRO A 548 7.05 6.84 5.79
CA PRO A 548 6.98 8.29 5.58
C PRO A 548 5.73 8.77 4.81
N HIS A 549 4.83 7.86 4.44
CA HIS A 549 3.57 8.15 3.74
C HIS A 549 2.32 7.81 4.58
N LYS A 550 2.50 7.48 5.86
CA LYS A 550 1.41 7.30 6.84
C LYS A 550 1.75 8.05 8.11
N TYR A 551 1.02 9.10 8.41
CA TYR A 551 1.27 9.97 9.58
C TYR A 551 0.00 10.62 10.13
N THR A 552 0.02 10.93 11.43
CA THR A 552 -1.06 11.54 12.20
C THR A 552 -0.58 12.86 12.82
N GLY A 553 -0.40 13.90 12.01
CA GLY A 553 0.01 15.20 12.53
C GLY A 553 1.50 15.32 12.82
N TYR A 554 1.83 16.10 13.85
CA TYR A 554 3.18 16.58 14.16
C TYR A 554 3.67 16.17 15.53
N ASP A 555 3.28 15.01 16.04
CA ASP A 555 3.67 14.48 17.36
C ASP A 555 3.37 15.46 18.50
N ASP A 556 2.21 16.13 18.42
CA ASP A 556 1.71 17.10 19.40
C ASP A 556 2.65 18.29 19.67
N ARG A 557 3.57 18.62 18.73
CA ARG A 557 4.51 19.75 18.86
C ARG A 557 3.81 21.06 18.51
N SER A 558 3.63 21.93 19.52
CA SER A 558 2.88 23.19 19.39
C SER A 558 3.41 24.06 18.25
N SER A 559 4.74 24.21 18.13
CA SER A 559 5.36 25.03 17.09
C SER A 559 5.08 24.52 15.68
N LEU A 560 5.16 23.20 15.45
CA LEU A 560 4.93 22.63 14.11
C LEU A 560 3.45 22.68 13.73
N ILE A 561 2.54 22.51 14.69
CA ILE A 561 1.10 22.62 14.47
C ILE A 561 0.75 24.05 14.07
N ALA A 562 1.25 25.07 14.77
CA ALA A 562 1.04 26.48 14.43
C ALA A 562 1.63 26.82 13.06
N LEU A 563 2.89 26.43 12.78
CA LEU A 563 3.57 26.66 11.51
C LEU A 563 2.90 25.91 10.33
N SER A 564 2.07 24.92 10.60
CA SER A 564 1.28 24.23 9.57
C SER A 564 -0.08 24.89 9.29
N SER A 565 -0.36 26.01 9.92
CA SER A 565 -1.67 26.70 9.89
C SER A 565 -2.82 25.82 10.40
N ALA A 566 -2.54 24.89 11.30
CA ALA A 566 -3.59 24.07 11.89
C ALA A 566 -4.27 24.85 13.02
N SER A 567 -5.47 25.33 12.73
CA SER A 567 -6.29 26.14 13.66
C SER A 567 -7.12 25.29 14.61
N LYS A 568 -7.36 24.03 14.28
CA LYS A 568 -8.16 23.10 15.07
C LYS A 568 -7.35 21.88 15.45
N TYR A 569 -7.55 21.38 16.68
CA TYR A 569 -6.88 20.20 17.19
C TYR A 569 -7.90 19.20 17.75
N LEU A 570 -7.92 18.00 17.20
CA LEU A 570 -8.84 16.94 17.56
C LEU A 570 -8.14 15.82 18.30
N VAL A 571 -8.63 15.47 19.48
CA VAL A 571 -8.14 14.34 20.26
C VAL A 571 -9.25 13.34 20.55
N SER A 572 -8.92 12.06 20.66
CA SER A 572 -9.83 11.04 21.15
C SER A 572 -10.07 11.22 22.66
N LYS A 573 -11.30 11.08 23.15
CA LYS A 573 -11.64 11.14 24.58
C LYS A 573 -10.89 10.14 25.46
N THR A 574 -10.36 9.07 24.89
CA THR A 574 -9.61 8.04 25.63
C THR A 574 -8.18 8.44 26.01
N GLY A 575 -7.81 9.69 25.80
CA GLY A 575 -6.54 10.25 26.24
C GLY A 575 -5.66 10.73 25.09
N GLY A 576 -5.57 12.03 24.95
CA GLY A 576 -4.62 12.72 24.06
C GLY A 576 -4.01 13.89 24.82
N LEU A 577 -2.74 14.19 24.51
CA LEU A 577 -2.09 15.40 24.97
C LEU A 577 -2.71 16.60 24.29
N VAL A 578 -2.89 17.68 25.03
CA VAL A 578 -3.25 18.99 24.50
C VAL A 578 -1.96 19.81 24.39
N PRO A 579 -1.56 20.24 23.18
CA PRO A 579 -0.36 21.06 23.02
C PRO A 579 -0.52 22.42 23.68
N TYR A 580 0.60 23.13 23.87
CA TYR A 580 0.61 24.46 24.47
C TYR A 580 -0.15 25.49 23.61
N GLY A 581 -0.97 26.35 24.25
CA GLY A 581 -1.72 27.40 23.57
C GLY A 581 -2.98 26.96 22.87
N PHE A 582 -3.55 25.84 23.30
CA PHE A 582 -4.84 25.34 22.82
C PHE A 582 -5.92 25.50 23.88
N THR A 583 -7.08 25.99 23.49
CA THR A 583 -8.24 26.17 24.35
C THR A 583 -9.35 25.21 23.98
N TYR A 584 -10.08 24.70 25.01
CA TYR A 584 -11.24 23.80 24.79
C TYR A 584 -12.32 24.54 24.01
N GLU A 585 -12.86 23.87 23.01
CA GLU A 585 -13.93 24.42 22.16
C GLU A 585 -15.22 23.63 22.26
N SER A 586 -15.18 22.34 22.00
CA SER A 586 -16.36 21.47 21.97
C SER A 586 -16.00 20.00 22.12
N GLU A 587 -17.02 19.18 22.44
CA GLU A 587 -16.85 17.72 22.46
C GLU A 587 -18.12 16.99 22.04
N ASN A 588 -17.95 15.73 21.66
CA ASN A 588 -19.02 14.76 21.47
C ASN A 588 -18.68 13.46 22.22
N ASP A 589 -19.40 12.36 21.94
CA ASP A 589 -19.19 11.10 22.65
C ASP A 589 -17.77 10.50 22.41
N ASP A 590 -17.14 10.77 21.27
CA ASP A 590 -15.90 10.15 20.84
C ASP A 590 -14.68 11.11 20.86
N TYR A 591 -14.91 12.41 20.66
CA TYR A 591 -13.85 13.41 20.42
C TYR A 591 -13.98 14.66 21.27
N VAL A 592 -12.82 15.30 21.50
CA VAL A 592 -12.71 16.64 22.07
C VAL A 592 -11.95 17.53 21.08
N MET A 593 -12.49 18.70 20.80
CA MET A 593 -11.93 19.73 19.91
C MET A 593 -11.35 20.88 20.73
N TYR A 594 -10.19 21.31 20.32
CA TYR A 594 -9.50 22.48 20.86
C TYR A 594 -9.22 23.46 19.74
N ASN A 595 -9.38 24.76 20.03
CA ASN A 595 -8.94 25.84 19.18
C ASN A 595 -7.47 26.17 19.42
N ASN A 596 -6.72 26.44 18.35
CA ASN A 596 -5.32 26.86 18.44
C ASN A 596 -5.23 28.39 18.38
N ASP A 597 -5.07 29.05 19.52
CA ASP A 597 -4.96 30.50 19.59
C ASP A 597 -3.69 31.04 18.91
N ASN A 598 -2.68 30.17 18.78
CA ASN A 598 -1.42 30.48 18.11
C ASN A 598 -1.37 30.05 16.63
N ALA A 599 -2.47 29.59 16.02
CA ALA A 599 -2.48 29.21 14.62
C ALA A 599 -2.06 30.36 13.71
N LEU A 600 -1.18 30.07 12.76
CA LEU A 600 -0.82 31.00 11.69
C LEU A 600 -1.82 30.87 10.53
N PRO A 601 -2.11 31.93 9.80
CA PRO A 601 -2.94 31.84 8.59
C PRO A 601 -2.21 31.11 7.45
N LEU A 602 -2.89 30.85 6.34
CA LEU A 602 -2.32 30.16 5.19
C LEU A 602 -1.05 30.83 4.65
N GLY A 603 -0.96 32.16 4.75
CA GLY A 603 0.21 32.95 4.38
C GLY A 603 0.62 33.92 5.48
N PHE A 604 1.87 33.84 5.93
CA PHE A 604 2.48 34.70 6.94
C PHE A 604 3.92 35.04 6.55
N THR A 605 4.56 35.98 7.26
CA THR A 605 5.82 36.55 6.78
C THR A 605 7.01 36.35 7.70
N TYR A 606 8.19 36.36 7.08
CA TYR A 606 9.48 36.35 7.76
C TYR A 606 10.37 37.51 7.30
N ASP A 607 11.05 38.13 8.24
CA ASP A 607 12.09 39.12 7.96
C ASP A 607 13.42 38.50 7.54
N LYS A 608 13.72 37.30 8.07
CA LYS A 608 15.02 36.63 7.95
C LYS A 608 14.85 35.30 7.21
N ALA A 609 15.92 34.90 6.52
CA ALA A 609 16.01 33.58 5.88
C ALA A 609 17.28 32.85 6.30
N VAL A 610 17.18 31.54 6.52
CA VAL A 610 18.32 30.65 6.76
C VAL A 610 18.45 29.62 5.65
N ASN A 611 19.67 29.14 5.42
CA ASN A 611 19.90 28.09 4.43
C ASN A 611 19.49 26.73 5.01
N LYS A 612 18.77 25.94 4.21
CA LYS A 612 18.33 24.61 4.60
C LYS A 612 19.47 23.69 5.07
N ARG A 613 20.66 23.77 4.47
CA ARG A 613 21.80 22.94 4.90
C ARG A 613 22.28 23.27 6.31
N GLU A 614 22.25 24.57 6.69
CA GLU A 614 22.60 24.97 8.03
C GLU A 614 21.53 24.50 9.02
N TRP A 615 20.26 24.63 8.66
CA TRP A 615 19.11 24.15 9.44
C TRP A 615 19.12 22.63 9.62
N GLU A 616 19.43 21.85 8.57
CA GLU A 616 19.52 20.39 8.67
C GLU A 616 20.52 19.91 9.72
N GLY A 617 21.55 20.70 10.02
CA GLY A 617 22.55 20.42 11.06
C GLY A 617 22.13 20.72 12.50
N LEU A 618 20.95 21.31 12.74
CA LEU A 618 20.42 21.59 14.08
C LEU A 618 19.79 20.33 14.70
N SER A 619 19.65 20.34 16.05
CA SER A 619 18.86 19.35 16.76
C SER A 619 17.39 19.38 16.32
N ALA A 620 16.63 18.32 16.55
CA ALA A 620 15.20 18.25 16.19
C ALA A 620 14.36 19.34 16.89
N VAL A 621 14.76 19.74 18.09
CA VAL A 621 14.08 20.80 18.87
C VAL A 621 14.47 22.18 18.34
N ASP A 622 15.78 22.43 18.14
CA ASP A 622 16.27 23.72 17.62
C ASP A 622 15.82 24.00 16.19
N LYS A 623 15.56 22.95 15.39
CA LYS A 623 14.95 23.09 14.07
C LYS A 623 13.58 23.77 14.11
N GLN A 624 12.78 23.46 15.13
CA GLN A 624 11.46 24.07 15.32
C GLN A 624 11.63 25.55 15.73
N LYS A 625 12.51 25.80 16.68
CA LYS A 625 12.81 27.17 17.16
C LYS A 625 13.36 28.07 16.07
N ALA A 626 14.24 27.56 15.22
CA ALA A 626 14.75 28.28 14.05
C ALA A 626 13.63 28.70 13.07
N MET A 627 12.63 27.82 12.85
CA MET A 627 11.50 28.11 11.96
C MET A 627 10.51 29.13 12.54
N LEU A 628 10.51 29.40 13.84
CA LEU A 628 9.74 30.50 14.42
C LEU A 628 10.41 31.87 14.18
N GLN A 629 11.72 31.91 13.91
CA GLN A 629 12.49 33.14 13.77
C GLN A 629 12.90 33.49 12.34
N ALA A 630 13.06 32.49 11.48
CA ALA A 630 13.52 32.67 10.10
C ALA A 630 12.93 31.59 9.17
N VAL A 631 12.60 31.99 7.93
CA VAL A 631 12.19 31.03 6.92
C VAL A 631 13.38 30.18 6.47
N VAL A 632 13.22 28.86 6.47
CA VAL A 632 14.23 27.92 5.98
C VAL A 632 14.08 27.76 4.48
N ILE A 633 15.08 28.21 3.70
CA ILE A 633 15.03 28.18 2.24
C ILE A 633 15.86 27.03 1.67
N GLY A 634 15.17 26.11 1.00
CA GLY A 634 15.77 25.07 0.18
C GLY A 634 16.15 25.59 -1.21
N ARG A 635 17.34 25.23 -1.70
CA ARG A 635 17.83 25.58 -3.01
C ARG A 635 18.25 24.36 -3.81
N SER A 636 18.08 24.41 -5.12
CA SER A 636 18.55 23.34 -6.01
C SER A 636 19.22 23.89 -7.26
N GLY A 637 20.22 23.17 -7.78
CA GLY A 637 20.83 23.48 -9.06
C GLY A 637 21.58 24.82 -9.11
N LYS A 638 21.29 25.63 -10.13
CA LYS A 638 21.95 26.95 -10.38
C LYS A 638 21.64 27.96 -9.28
N ASP A 639 20.55 27.78 -8.55
CA ASP A 639 20.12 28.71 -7.50
C ASP A 639 21.06 28.76 -6.29
N THR A 640 21.95 27.79 -6.15
CA THR A 640 22.93 27.75 -5.07
C THR A 640 23.96 28.88 -5.14
N ARG A 641 24.12 29.56 -6.28
CA ARG A 641 25.10 30.63 -6.53
C ARG A 641 24.56 32.04 -6.21
N GLU A 642 23.23 32.20 -6.19
CA GLU A 642 22.63 33.49 -5.87
C GLU A 642 22.62 33.76 -4.36
N ALA A 643 22.88 34.98 -3.91
CA ALA A 643 22.72 35.36 -2.51
C ALA A 643 21.23 35.33 -2.13
N LEU A 644 20.88 34.79 -0.97
CA LEU A 644 19.52 34.91 -0.42
C LEU A 644 19.33 36.32 0.12
N PRO A 645 18.26 37.02 -0.25
CA PRO A 645 17.90 38.25 0.45
C PRO A 645 17.71 38.00 1.94
N ASN A 646 18.02 38.95 2.77
CA ASN A 646 17.84 38.92 4.24
C ASN A 646 18.38 37.64 4.93
N ARG A 647 19.42 37.03 4.37
CA ARG A 647 20.03 35.82 4.90
C ARG A 647 20.77 36.10 6.22
N VAL A 648 20.50 35.25 7.20
CA VAL A 648 21.28 35.13 8.46
C VAL A 648 21.81 33.71 8.60
N SER A 649 22.81 33.51 9.47
CA SER A 649 23.26 32.17 9.85
C SER A 649 22.30 31.60 10.93
N VAL A 650 22.14 30.27 10.97
CA VAL A 650 21.42 29.62 12.10
C VAL A 650 22.07 29.96 13.47
N LYS A 651 23.35 30.28 13.48
CA LYS A 651 24.08 30.70 14.72
C LYS A 651 23.66 32.06 15.24
N ASP A 652 23.04 32.89 14.39
CA ASP A 652 22.58 34.24 14.75
C ASP A 652 21.13 34.23 15.27
N LEU A 653 20.52 33.03 15.36
CA LEU A 653 19.19 32.82 15.93
C LEU A 653 19.31 32.52 17.44
N SER A 654 18.23 32.76 18.18
CA SER A 654 18.14 32.51 19.62
C SER A 654 17.59 31.10 19.90
N TYR A 655 18.28 30.37 20.75
CA TYR A 655 17.87 29.04 21.22
C TYR A 655 17.81 29.01 22.73
N ASP A 656 16.71 28.53 23.27
CA ASP A 656 16.41 28.43 24.70
C ASP A 656 16.20 27.00 25.18
N SER A 657 16.33 26.01 24.27
CA SER A 657 16.28 24.60 24.57
C SER A 657 17.38 24.21 25.60
N GLN A 658 17.03 23.38 26.58
CA GLN A 658 17.90 22.95 27.65
C GLN A 658 18.11 21.46 27.61
N ILE A 659 19.34 21.02 27.32
CA ILE A 659 19.74 19.63 27.49
C ILE A 659 19.95 19.38 28.97
N LYS A 660 19.28 18.38 29.54
CA LYS A 660 19.35 18.04 30.97
C LYS A 660 20.33 16.91 31.22
N ASP A 661 21.21 17.11 32.20
CA ASP A 661 21.99 16.01 32.74
C ASP A 661 21.06 15.06 33.51
N TYR A 662 21.27 13.76 33.34
CA TYR A 662 20.43 12.74 33.95
C TYR A 662 21.25 11.63 34.63
N THR A 663 20.60 10.94 35.56
CA THR A 663 21.05 9.67 36.14
C THR A 663 20.08 8.55 35.70
N MET A 664 20.59 7.36 35.51
CA MET A 664 19.76 6.20 35.16
C MET A 664 19.47 5.32 36.36
N ASP A 665 18.21 4.93 36.56
CA ASP A 665 17.75 3.93 37.48
C ASP A 665 17.16 2.73 36.75
N TYR A 666 17.66 1.52 37.05
CA TYR A 666 17.24 0.30 36.37
C TYR A 666 17.57 -0.96 37.21
N ASP A 667 16.82 -2.04 37.01
CA ASP A 667 17.18 -3.34 37.58
C ASP A 667 18.27 -4.02 36.73
N ALA A 668 19.47 -4.12 37.24
CA ALA A 668 20.61 -4.75 36.56
C ALA A 668 20.40 -6.25 36.22
N LYS A 669 19.36 -6.90 36.78
CA LYS A 669 18.97 -8.27 36.42
C LYS A 669 18.12 -8.28 35.14
N GLU A 670 17.42 -7.20 34.83
CA GLU A 670 16.52 -7.07 33.70
C GLU A 670 17.15 -6.33 32.53
N VAL A 671 17.99 -5.31 32.80
CA VAL A 671 18.72 -4.53 31.80
C VAL A 671 20.16 -4.34 32.25
N GLN A 672 21.11 -4.59 31.35
CA GLN A 672 22.51 -4.21 31.56
C GLN A 672 22.80 -2.99 30.70
N CYS A 673 23.16 -1.88 31.36
CA CYS A 673 23.47 -0.63 30.70
C CYS A 673 24.99 -0.48 30.55
N THR A 674 25.45 -0.06 29.38
CA THR A 674 26.78 0.44 29.08
C THR A 674 26.65 1.82 28.47
N ASP A 675 27.78 2.50 28.15
CA ASP A 675 27.75 3.88 27.65
C ASP A 675 26.81 4.04 26.41
N ASN A 676 26.72 3.03 25.56
CA ASN A 676 26.00 3.11 24.27
C ASN A 676 25.07 1.91 24.02
N THR A 677 24.76 1.09 25.03
CA THR A 677 23.88 -0.06 24.83
C THR A 677 23.00 -0.39 26.04
N PHE A 678 21.79 -0.88 25.73
CA PHE A 678 20.93 -1.56 26.70
C PHE A 678 20.80 -3.04 26.28
N ALA A 679 21.36 -3.92 27.07
CA ALA A 679 21.16 -5.36 26.89
C ALA A 679 19.98 -5.80 27.76
N VAL A 680 18.82 -5.97 27.13
CA VAL A 680 17.54 -6.24 27.79
C VAL A 680 17.32 -7.75 27.88
N THR A 681 17.19 -8.27 29.10
CA THR A 681 17.02 -9.68 29.39
C THR A 681 15.57 -10.09 29.60
N LYS A 682 14.71 -9.12 29.94
CA LYS A 682 13.30 -9.34 30.24
C LYS A 682 12.41 -8.35 29.46
N ALA A 683 11.37 -8.86 28.82
CA ALA A 683 10.37 -7.99 28.17
C ALA A 683 9.56 -7.23 29.22
N GLY A 684 9.39 -5.92 29.01
CA GLY A 684 8.78 -5.02 29.96
C GLY A 684 9.78 -4.41 30.96
N ALA A 685 11.08 -4.71 30.83
CA ALA A 685 12.12 -4.06 31.60
C ALA A 685 12.16 -2.56 31.36
N THR A 686 12.53 -1.79 32.36
CA THR A 686 12.52 -0.32 32.36
C THR A 686 13.89 0.27 32.70
N VAL A 687 14.15 1.44 32.10
CA VAL A 687 15.23 2.35 32.47
C VAL A 687 14.60 3.72 32.71
N THR A 688 14.78 4.27 33.89
CA THR A 688 14.28 5.59 34.27
C THR A 688 15.42 6.58 34.24
N PHE A 689 15.26 7.65 33.51
CA PHE A 689 16.16 8.78 33.40
C PHE A 689 15.69 9.88 34.37
N ASN A 690 16.41 10.12 35.43
CA ASN A 690 16.09 11.13 36.44
C ASN A 690 16.93 12.39 36.20
N PHE A 691 16.31 13.56 36.15
CA PHE A 691 16.94 14.85 35.82
C PHE A 691 16.34 15.99 36.63
N THR A 692 17.04 17.12 36.69
CA THR A 692 16.47 18.34 37.26
C THR A 692 15.42 18.91 36.35
N GLY A 693 14.16 18.88 36.77
CA GLY A 693 13.02 19.30 35.97
C GLY A 693 13.07 20.78 35.57
N SER A 694 12.35 21.08 34.51
CA SER A 694 11.97 22.44 34.15
C SER A 694 10.45 22.46 33.99
N GLY A 695 9.79 23.42 34.65
CA GLY A 695 8.35 23.65 34.46
C GLY A 695 8.09 24.49 33.21
N ALA A 696 6.82 24.67 32.87
CA ALA A 696 6.31 25.53 31.81
C ALA A 696 6.99 25.31 30.42
N GLY A 697 7.16 24.04 30.04
CA GLY A 697 7.82 23.70 28.78
C GLY A 697 7.42 22.36 28.18
N GLU A 698 7.81 22.13 26.91
CA GLU A 698 7.72 20.82 26.25
C GLU A 698 8.96 19.97 26.59
N THR A 699 8.75 18.73 27.01
CA THR A 699 9.84 17.77 27.28
C THR A 699 10.01 16.82 26.12
N TYR A 700 11.24 16.62 25.67
CA TYR A 700 11.59 15.70 24.56
C TYR A 700 12.52 14.59 25.04
N PHE A 701 12.23 13.36 24.69
CA PHE A 701 13.13 12.23 24.74
C PHE A 701 13.76 12.00 23.37
N ASN A 702 15.04 12.28 23.23
CA ASN A 702 15.78 12.08 22.00
C ASN A 702 16.68 10.86 22.12
N ILE A 703 16.66 9.99 21.11
CA ILE A 703 17.59 8.88 20.96
C ILE A 703 18.12 8.88 19.53
N ASN A 704 19.44 9.01 19.38
CA ASN A 704 20.13 9.11 18.11
C ASN A 704 20.90 7.82 17.83
N GLY A 705 20.99 7.43 16.57
CA GLY A 705 21.72 6.23 16.14
C GLY A 705 21.13 4.92 16.66
N LEU A 706 19.84 4.87 17.03
CA LEU A 706 19.21 3.67 17.55
C LEU A 706 19.33 2.50 16.57
N ASP A 707 19.88 1.39 17.03
CA ASP A 707 19.83 0.09 16.33
C ASP A 707 19.42 -1.02 17.31
N TYR A 708 18.91 -2.11 16.77
CA TYR A 708 18.43 -3.24 17.56
C TYR A 708 18.90 -4.56 16.98
N GLU A 709 19.50 -5.35 17.83
CA GLU A 709 19.85 -6.73 17.53
C GLU A 709 19.06 -7.69 18.43
N GLY A 710 18.28 -8.54 17.77
CA GLY A 710 17.47 -9.54 18.48
C GLY A 710 18.30 -10.69 19.05
N ALA A 711 17.61 -11.68 19.58
CA ALA A 711 18.11 -12.75 20.42
C ALA A 711 19.31 -13.58 19.94
N ALA A 712 19.72 -13.51 18.68
CA ALA A 712 20.93 -14.23 18.23
C ALA A 712 22.21 -13.64 18.87
N GLN A 713 22.29 -12.31 18.97
CA GLN A 713 23.38 -11.66 19.70
C GLN A 713 23.19 -11.69 21.20
N PHE A 714 21.95 -11.66 21.69
CA PHE A 714 21.65 -11.94 23.08
C PHE A 714 22.26 -13.26 23.56
N GLN A 715 22.22 -14.31 22.72
CA GLN A 715 22.87 -15.60 23.02
C GLN A 715 24.40 -15.50 23.05
N LEU A 716 25.00 -14.64 22.24
CA LEU A 716 26.44 -14.37 22.24
C LEU A 716 26.86 -13.55 23.47
N TYR A 717 26.07 -12.53 23.80
CA TYR A 717 26.35 -11.60 24.91
C TYR A 717 26.25 -12.28 26.29
N PHE A 718 25.26 -13.18 26.46
CA PHE A 718 25.04 -13.90 27.72
C PHE A 718 25.63 -15.32 27.73
N GLY A 719 26.32 -15.76 26.70
CA GLY A 719 27.00 -17.07 26.60
C GLY A 719 26.07 -18.28 26.60
N LYS A 720 24.75 -18.11 26.44
CA LYS A 720 23.75 -19.18 26.51
C LYS A 720 23.16 -19.50 25.12
N ARG A 721 23.23 -20.78 24.76
CA ARG A 721 22.72 -21.32 23.49
C ARG A 721 21.24 -21.74 23.51
N LYS A 722 20.57 -21.73 24.69
CA LYS A 722 19.16 -22.16 24.84
C LYS A 722 18.44 -21.24 25.81
N PHE A 723 17.16 -20.99 25.53
CA PHE A 723 16.26 -20.31 26.45
C PHE A 723 16.09 -21.15 27.72
N ASP A 724 16.50 -20.60 28.86
CA ASP A 724 16.17 -21.15 30.18
C ASP A 724 15.09 -20.22 30.80
N PRO A 725 13.89 -20.73 31.09
CA PRO A 725 12.86 -19.96 31.77
C PRO A 725 13.33 -19.32 33.10
N LEU A 726 14.27 -19.93 33.78
CA LEU A 726 14.79 -19.45 35.03
C LEU A 726 15.70 -18.21 34.90
N ASP A 727 16.02 -17.81 33.70
CA ASP A 727 16.67 -16.52 33.44
C ASP A 727 15.67 -15.34 33.52
N LEU A 728 14.36 -15.61 33.34
CA LEU A 728 13.30 -14.62 33.33
C LEU A 728 12.31 -14.74 34.49
N TYR A 729 12.23 -15.90 35.14
CA TYR A 729 11.29 -16.18 36.20
C TYR A 729 12.01 -16.82 37.36
N SER A 730 11.60 -16.51 38.60
CA SER A 730 12.04 -17.33 39.74
C SER A 730 11.52 -18.78 39.61
N LYS A 731 12.18 -19.73 40.29
CA LYS A 731 11.68 -21.12 40.32
C LYS A 731 10.24 -21.21 40.82
N ALA A 732 9.87 -20.35 41.78
CA ALA A 732 8.53 -20.29 42.35
C ALA A 732 7.52 -19.83 41.32
N ASP A 733 7.74 -18.67 40.71
CA ASP A 733 6.87 -18.06 39.71
C ASP A 733 6.72 -18.97 38.49
N TRP A 734 7.82 -19.57 38.03
CA TRP A 734 7.75 -20.52 36.91
C TRP A 734 6.91 -21.75 37.23
N LYS A 735 6.95 -22.22 38.45
CA LYS A 735 6.21 -23.41 38.87
C LYS A 735 4.71 -23.15 38.93
N GLU A 736 4.30 -21.93 39.29
CA GLU A 736 2.91 -21.49 39.40
C GLU A 736 2.23 -21.29 38.04
N LEU A 737 3.00 -21.00 36.99
CA LEU A 737 2.46 -20.82 35.65
C LEU A 737 1.81 -22.12 35.16
N SER A 738 0.64 -22.00 34.57
CA SER A 738 -0.05 -23.09 33.90
C SER A 738 0.73 -23.60 32.67
N HIS A 739 0.45 -24.82 32.22
CA HIS A 739 1.06 -25.37 31.01
C HIS A 739 0.83 -24.49 29.77
N ASN A 740 -0.32 -23.86 29.64
CA ASN A 740 -0.67 -22.98 28.51
C ASN A 740 0.12 -21.66 28.57
N GLU A 741 0.33 -21.08 29.75
CA GLU A 741 1.15 -19.90 29.95
C GLU A 741 2.62 -20.18 29.62
N LYS A 742 3.17 -21.26 30.15
CA LYS A 742 4.53 -21.72 29.80
C LYS A 742 4.70 -21.91 28.30
N LYS A 743 3.73 -22.56 27.64
CA LYS A 743 3.71 -22.74 26.19
C LYS A 743 3.62 -21.42 25.43
N LYS A 744 2.83 -20.46 25.93
CA LYS A 744 2.71 -19.11 25.35
C LYS A 744 4.04 -18.34 25.47
N ILE A 745 4.71 -18.43 26.63
CA ILE A 745 6.02 -17.82 26.89
C ILE A 745 7.07 -18.40 25.95
N PHE A 746 7.17 -19.74 25.83
CA PHE A 746 8.07 -20.37 24.86
C PHE A 746 7.75 -19.99 23.43
N LYS A 747 6.48 -19.94 23.06
CA LYS A 747 6.04 -19.54 21.71
C LYS A 747 6.40 -18.09 21.42
N ASN A 748 6.19 -17.19 22.38
CA ASN A 748 6.55 -15.79 22.27
C ASN A 748 8.07 -15.62 22.21
N PHE A 749 8.82 -16.34 23.02
CA PHE A 749 10.30 -16.33 22.96
C PHE A 749 10.79 -16.77 21.56
N ILE A 750 10.30 -17.90 21.04
CA ILE A 750 10.64 -18.37 19.69
C ILE A 750 10.21 -17.35 18.64
N TYR A 751 9.05 -16.70 18.81
CA TYR A 751 8.59 -15.65 17.92
C TYR A 751 9.49 -14.41 17.99
N TRP A 752 9.87 -13.97 19.18
CA TRP A 752 10.76 -12.83 19.41
C TRP A 752 12.20 -13.09 18.97
N THR A 753 12.69 -14.31 19.13
CA THR A 753 14.02 -14.71 18.65
C THR A 753 14.10 -14.87 17.13
N GLN A 754 12.95 -15.04 16.44
CA GLN A 754 12.87 -15.15 14.98
C GLN A 754 12.43 -13.86 14.30
N SER A 755 11.81 -12.92 15.02
CA SER A 755 11.31 -11.65 14.49
C SER A 755 12.18 -10.50 15.00
N THR A 756 13.28 -10.26 14.31
CA THR A 756 14.16 -9.10 14.56
C THR A 756 13.66 -7.82 13.91
N SER A 757 12.51 -7.87 13.26
CA SER A 757 12.08 -6.88 12.27
C SER A 757 11.57 -5.55 12.85
N SER A 758 11.08 -5.55 14.10
CA SER A 758 10.60 -4.31 14.75
C SER A 758 10.60 -4.42 16.25
N VAL A 759 10.88 -3.31 16.92
CA VAL A 759 10.74 -3.18 18.37
C VAL A 759 9.92 -1.95 18.70
N LYS A 760 9.20 -2.02 19.81
CA LYS A 760 8.44 -0.91 20.36
C LYS A 760 9.03 -0.52 21.71
N LEU A 761 9.30 0.77 21.88
CA LEU A 761 9.67 1.36 23.16
C LEU A 761 8.47 2.15 23.69
N GLY A 762 8.08 1.92 24.94
CA GLY A 762 7.17 2.79 25.68
C GLY A 762 7.97 3.87 26.38
N ILE A 763 7.48 5.09 26.42
CA ILE A 763 8.13 6.23 27.05
C ILE A 763 7.09 6.90 27.93
N THR A 764 7.38 7.03 29.23
CA THR A 764 6.42 7.54 30.21
C THR A 764 7.11 8.58 31.10
N THR A 765 6.48 9.74 31.34
CA THR A 765 6.94 10.75 32.30
C THR A 765 6.39 10.45 33.70
N ASP A 766 7.00 11.01 34.74
CA ASP A 766 6.48 10.98 36.12
C ASP A 766 5.11 11.69 36.26
N THR A 767 4.77 12.58 35.34
CA THR A 767 3.43 13.22 35.26
C THR A 767 2.38 12.32 34.61
N GLY A 768 2.74 11.08 34.20
CA GLY A 768 1.82 10.07 33.66
C GLY A 768 1.61 10.12 32.17
N VAL A 769 2.26 11.00 31.44
CA VAL A 769 2.18 11.04 29.98
C VAL A 769 2.90 9.83 29.39
N THR A 770 2.21 9.04 28.57
CA THR A 770 2.77 7.86 27.94
C THR A 770 2.71 7.95 26.42
N LYS A 771 3.84 7.80 25.76
CA LYS A 771 3.98 7.66 24.32
C LYS A 771 4.74 6.39 23.94
N SER A 772 4.72 6.04 22.69
CA SER A 772 5.51 4.91 22.19
C SER A 772 6.18 5.27 20.88
N MET A 773 7.33 4.66 20.63
CA MET A 773 8.01 4.73 19.33
C MET A 773 8.29 3.32 18.80
N ASN A 774 8.28 3.18 17.48
CA ASN A 774 8.61 1.93 16.82
C ASN A 774 9.92 2.09 16.06
N TYR A 775 10.86 1.19 16.31
CA TYR A 775 12.06 1.03 15.50
C TYR A 775 11.92 -0.18 14.57
N PHE A 776 12.29 -0.03 13.31
CA PHE A 776 12.24 -1.07 12.29
C PHE A 776 13.64 -1.36 11.79
N THR A 777 14.06 -2.63 11.91
CA THR A 777 15.36 -3.09 11.43
C THR A 777 15.38 -3.22 9.90
N SER A 778 16.58 -3.25 9.31
CA SER A 778 16.77 -3.41 7.87
C SER A 778 16.16 -4.68 7.25
N ASP A 779 15.78 -5.67 8.07
CA ASP A 779 15.10 -6.89 7.63
C ASP A 779 13.58 -6.71 7.49
N TYR A 780 13.04 -5.58 7.95
CA TYR A 780 11.61 -5.31 7.88
C TYR A 780 11.20 -4.74 6.52
N SER A 781 10.04 -5.17 6.03
CA SER A 781 9.50 -4.75 4.73
C SER A 781 9.34 -3.26 4.55
N TYR A 782 9.20 -2.54 5.66
CA TYR A 782 8.93 -1.10 5.69
C TYR A 782 10.06 -0.33 6.38
N TYR A 783 11.27 -0.87 6.35
CA TYR A 783 12.44 -0.17 6.85
C TYR A 783 12.63 1.18 6.17
N SER A 784 12.77 2.21 6.97
CA SER A 784 12.85 3.60 6.51
C SER A 784 14.24 4.21 6.68
N ASN A 785 15.21 3.47 7.20
CA ASN A 785 16.54 3.96 7.57
C ASN A 785 16.50 5.10 8.59
N GLN A 786 15.48 5.11 9.47
CA GLN A 786 15.39 6.06 10.56
C GLN A 786 16.05 5.46 11.80
N HIS A 787 17.05 6.15 12.33
CA HIS A 787 17.80 5.78 13.52
C HIS A 787 17.72 6.88 14.59
N ASP A 788 17.33 8.10 14.20
CA ASP A 788 17.20 9.24 15.09
C ASP A 788 15.72 9.51 15.38
N PHE A 789 15.39 9.60 16.65
CA PHE A 789 14.03 9.84 17.13
C PHE A 789 14.03 10.94 18.18
N SER A 790 13.07 11.85 18.06
CA SER A 790 12.78 12.89 19.03
C SER A 790 11.30 12.78 19.40
N VAL A 791 11.01 12.27 20.56
CA VAL A 791 9.64 12.04 21.04
C VAL A 791 9.21 13.18 21.94
N ASN A 792 8.24 13.98 21.52
CA ASN A 792 7.65 15.02 22.33
C ASN A 792 6.75 14.40 23.40
N MET A 793 7.08 14.58 24.67
CA MET A 793 6.27 14.13 25.81
C MET A 793 5.18 15.13 26.20
N GLY A 794 5.07 16.25 25.47
CA GLY A 794 4.08 17.29 25.64
C GLY A 794 4.50 18.42 26.55
N TYR A 795 3.64 19.43 26.60
CA TYR A 795 3.75 20.55 27.50
C TYR A 795 3.29 20.16 28.92
N SER A 796 4.00 20.64 29.91
CA SER A 796 3.61 20.55 31.33
C SER A 796 3.92 21.86 32.05
N GLU A 797 3.00 22.32 32.87
CA GLU A 797 3.26 23.40 33.85
C GLU A 797 4.01 22.88 35.08
N GLU A 798 3.79 21.60 35.41
CA GLU A 798 4.49 20.89 36.46
C GLU A 798 5.89 20.48 36.01
N ASN A 799 6.83 20.44 36.97
CA ASN A 799 8.16 19.93 36.70
C ASN A 799 8.13 18.44 36.32
N VAL A 800 8.48 18.12 35.07
CA VAL A 800 8.83 16.76 34.69
C VAL A 800 10.26 16.48 35.21
N THR A 801 10.41 15.46 36.04
CA THR A 801 11.69 15.13 36.67
C THR A 801 12.22 13.76 36.25
N SER A 802 11.41 12.96 35.61
CA SER A 802 11.88 11.69 35.07
C SER A 802 11.15 11.25 33.81
N VAL A 803 11.88 10.48 32.99
CA VAL A 803 11.37 9.77 31.83
C VAL A 803 11.75 8.29 31.94
N THR A 804 10.76 7.42 31.92
CA THR A 804 10.95 5.96 31.95
C THR A 804 10.77 5.35 30.58
N VAL A 805 11.79 4.65 30.08
CA VAL A 805 11.74 3.85 28.84
C VAL A 805 11.43 2.41 29.17
N THR A 806 10.40 1.84 28.53
CA THR A 806 9.97 0.45 28.70
C THR A 806 10.31 -0.34 27.44
N PHE A 807 11.10 -1.39 27.58
CA PHE A 807 11.53 -2.26 26.48
C PHE A 807 10.55 -3.42 26.31
N GLN A 808 9.82 -3.46 25.20
CA GLN A 808 8.85 -4.53 24.99
C GLN A 808 9.45 -5.83 24.44
N LYS A 809 10.72 -5.82 24.01
CA LYS A 809 11.44 -7.00 23.52
C LYS A 809 12.80 -7.14 24.15
N ILE A 810 13.19 -8.39 24.37
CA ILE A 810 14.56 -8.75 24.76
C ILE A 810 15.51 -8.59 23.57
N GLY A 811 16.74 -8.20 23.83
CA GLY A 811 17.79 -7.99 22.82
C GLY A 811 18.75 -6.87 23.21
N VAL A 812 19.61 -6.50 22.29
CA VAL A 812 20.59 -5.43 22.46
C VAL A 812 20.11 -4.21 21.67
N TYR A 813 19.94 -3.10 22.37
CA TYR A 813 19.62 -1.78 21.81
C TYR A 813 20.89 -0.94 21.88
N SER A 814 21.49 -0.62 20.76
CA SER A 814 22.63 0.29 20.67
C SER A 814 22.16 1.67 20.21
N TYR A 815 22.86 2.70 20.64
CA TYR A 815 22.57 4.11 20.30
C TYR A 815 23.86 4.93 20.34
N ASP A 816 23.87 6.05 19.63
CA ASP A 816 25.00 6.99 19.66
C ASP A 816 24.91 7.93 20.85
N ASP A 817 23.68 8.44 21.13
CA ASP A 817 23.43 9.42 22.19
C ASP A 817 21.95 9.39 22.62
N ILE A 818 21.71 9.69 23.90
CA ILE A 818 20.39 9.93 24.49
C ILE A 818 20.39 11.29 25.16
N GLN A 819 19.39 12.12 24.84
CA GLN A 819 19.22 13.45 25.42
C GLN A 819 17.80 13.65 25.95
N ILE A 820 17.69 14.21 27.13
CA ILE A 820 16.45 14.79 27.62
C ILE A 820 16.54 16.29 27.34
N VAL A 821 15.62 16.81 26.54
CA VAL A 821 15.60 18.22 26.17
C VAL A 821 14.31 18.86 26.66
N CYS A 822 14.44 19.95 27.38
CA CYS A 822 13.31 20.78 27.81
C CYS A 822 13.30 22.06 26.97
N GLN A 823 12.17 22.32 26.28
CA GLN A 823 11.93 23.52 25.51
C GLN A 823 10.98 24.45 26.26
N PRO A 824 11.47 25.55 26.83
CA PRO A 824 10.58 26.56 27.41
C PRO A 824 9.62 27.14 26.38
N MET A 825 8.41 27.50 26.83
CA MET A 825 7.37 28.03 25.92
C MET A 825 7.07 29.52 26.19
N ASP A 826 7.84 30.20 27.05
CA ASP A 826 7.61 31.58 27.45
C ASP A 826 7.64 32.57 26.29
N SER A 827 8.58 32.40 25.36
CA SER A 827 8.72 33.28 24.17
C SER A 827 7.87 32.87 22.99
N TYR A 828 7.22 31.70 23.04
CA TYR A 828 6.55 31.09 21.90
C TYR A 828 5.42 31.95 21.33
N THR A 829 4.54 32.47 22.18
CA THR A 829 3.40 33.31 21.73
C THR A 829 3.87 34.61 21.05
N ASP A 830 4.94 35.23 21.58
CA ASP A 830 5.49 36.44 20.99
C ASP A 830 6.14 36.18 19.63
N GLU A 831 6.84 35.04 19.48
CA GLU A 831 7.41 34.61 18.20
C GLU A 831 6.31 34.35 17.14
N ILE A 832 5.23 33.73 17.54
CA ILE A 832 4.06 33.51 16.66
C ILE A 832 3.42 34.85 16.28
N ASN A 833 3.26 35.78 17.24
CA ASN A 833 2.69 37.09 16.96
C ASN A 833 3.56 37.93 16.02
N ALA A 834 4.89 37.81 16.14
CA ALA A 834 5.79 38.44 15.16
C ALA A 834 5.59 37.91 13.73
N LEU A 835 5.30 36.62 13.57
CA LEU A 835 4.99 36.03 12.26
C LEU A 835 3.61 36.48 11.72
N LYS A 836 2.69 36.88 12.61
CA LYS A 836 1.36 37.42 12.27
C LYS A 836 1.36 38.92 11.94
N GLU A 837 2.49 39.61 12.05
CA GLU A 837 2.56 41.07 11.80
C GLU A 837 2.05 41.45 10.40
N ASN A 838 2.46 40.74 9.39
CA ASN A 838 1.95 40.89 8.03
C ASN A 838 1.51 39.53 7.50
N VAL A 839 0.25 39.39 7.16
CA VAL A 839 -0.36 38.13 6.70
C VAL A 839 -1.06 38.30 5.36
N LEU A 840 -1.25 37.20 4.65
CA LEU A 840 -2.03 37.17 3.44
C LEU A 840 -3.52 37.26 3.80
N THR A 841 -4.21 38.25 3.27
CA THR A 841 -5.65 38.50 3.45
C THR A 841 -6.43 38.23 2.17
N ASP A 842 -7.75 38.25 2.25
CA ASP A 842 -8.66 38.00 1.10
C ASP A 842 -8.30 36.73 0.32
N VAL A 843 -8.06 35.67 1.07
CA VAL A 843 -7.60 34.40 0.50
C VAL A 843 -8.76 33.67 -0.16
N GLU A 844 -8.64 33.45 -1.47
CA GLU A 844 -9.60 32.65 -2.22
C GLU A 844 -8.92 31.37 -2.70
N LEU A 845 -9.49 30.22 -2.32
CA LEU A 845 -9.07 28.89 -2.77
C LEU A 845 -9.96 28.47 -3.94
N GLY A 846 -9.43 28.55 -5.15
CA GLY A 846 -10.12 28.10 -6.36
C GLY A 846 -9.52 26.82 -6.93
N ASN A 847 -10.14 26.30 -7.99
CA ASN A 847 -9.60 25.17 -8.73
C ASN A 847 -8.21 25.49 -9.32
N ASN A 848 -7.17 24.82 -8.81
CA ASN A 848 -5.77 24.99 -9.25
C ASN A 848 -5.22 26.43 -9.07
N LYS A 849 -5.85 27.23 -8.23
CA LYS A 849 -5.50 28.64 -8.05
C LYS A 849 -5.71 29.07 -6.60
N VAL A 850 -4.80 29.87 -6.08
CA VAL A 850 -4.93 30.57 -4.79
C VAL A 850 -4.66 32.04 -5.05
N THR A 851 -5.51 32.92 -4.53
CA THR A 851 -5.32 34.38 -4.59
C THR A 851 -5.35 34.98 -3.20
N GLY A 852 -4.71 36.11 -3.02
CA GLY A 852 -4.77 36.91 -1.78
C GLY A 852 -4.04 38.22 -1.94
N GLN A 853 -4.17 39.10 -0.96
CA GLN A 853 -3.48 40.39 -0.88
C GLN A 853 -2.59 40.45 0.35
N ILE A 854 -1.52 41.19 0.27
CA ILE A 854 -0.63 41.44 1.41
C ILE A 854 -0.05 42.86 1.33
N THR A 855 0.03 43.52 2.50
CA THR A 855 0.69 44.81 2.62
C THR A 855 1.89 44.71 3.53
N LEU A 856 3.07 45.13 3.05
CA LEU A 856 4.34 45.07 3.74
C LEU A 856 4.95 46.44 3.96
N ASP A 857 5.44 46.67 5.16
CA ASP A 857 6.20 47.87 5.55
C ASP A 857 7.66 47.82 5.07
N ARG A 858 8.21 46.62 4.94
CA ARG A 858 9.56 46.31 4.47
C ARG A 858 9.61 45.04 3.66
N ASN A 859 10.77 44.75 3.07
CA ASN A 859 10.94 43.56 2.26
C ASN A 859 10.93 42.29 3.16
N LYS A 860 10.04 41.34 2.87
CA LYS A 860 9.84 40.10 3.64
C LYS A 860 9.68 38.87 2.74
N TYR A 861 9.82 37.69 3.33
CA TYR A 861 9.38 36.43 2.69
C TYR A 861 7.94 36.15 3.11
N LEU A 862 7.04 36.04 2.14
CA LEU A 862 5.72 35.44 2.35
C LEU A 862 5.86 33.93 2.30
N CYS A 863 5.68 33.26 3.42
CA CYS A 863 5.58 31.82 3.54
C CYS A 863 4.12 31.40 3.38
N LEU A 864 3.90 30.39 2.55
CA LEU A 864 2.58 29.84 2.27
C LEU A 864 2.57 28.38 2.71
N THR A 865 1.69 28.01 3.64
CA THR A 865 1.60 26.66 4.20
C THR A 865 0.92 25.67 3.25
N ILE A 866 1.26 25.74 2.00
CA ILE A 866 0.88 24.85 0.93
C ILE A 866 2.09 23.97 0.60
N PRO A 867 1.96 22.65 0.62
CA PRO A 867 3.07 21.74 0.30
C PRO A 867 3.73 22.08 -1.04
N TYR A 868 5.04 22.19 -1.02
CA TYR A 868 5.83 22.54 -2.21
C TYR A 868 5.67 21.48 -3.31
N SER A 869 5.41 21.95 -4.53
CA SER A 869 5.43 21.14 -5.74
C SER A 869 5.98 21.96 -6.91
N LYS A 870 6.70 21.32 -7.80
CA LYS A 870 7.17 21.93 -9.06
C LYS A 870 6.03 22.39 -9.98
N GLY A 871 4.81 21.92 -9.71
CA GLY A 871 3.60 22.32 -10.44
C GLY A 871 3.10 23.73 -10.10
N TRP A 872 3.46 24.27 -8.95
CA TRP A 872 3.09 25.61 -8.53
C TRP A 872 3.92 26.69 -9.19
N LYS A 873 3.26 27.79 -9.54
CA LYS A 873 3.86 29.04 -10.02
C LYS A 873 3.23 30.21 -9.29
N VAL A 874 4.04 31.16 -8.84
CA VAL A 874 3.59 32.37 -8.16
C VAL A 874 3.72 33.58 -9.07
N TYR A 875 2.70 34.44 -9.02
CA TYR A 875 2.63 35.73 -9.70
C TYR A 875 2.34 36.80 -8.64
N VAL A 876 3.11 37.85 -8.64
CA VAL A 876 2.92 39.03 -7.77
C VAL A 876 2.65 40.21 -8.68
N ASP A 877 1.51 40.88 -8.48
CA ASP A 877 1.04 41.98 -9.32
C ASP A 877 1.02 41.68 -10.84
N GLY A 878 0.72 40.38 -11.14
CA GLY A 878 0.69 39.85 -12.50
C GLY A 878 2.02 39.35 -13.03
N GLU A 879 3.14 39.69 -12.42
CA GLU A 879 4.49 39.30 -12.84
C GLU A 879 4.93 37.99 -12.16
N ARG A 880 5.52 37.06 -12.95
CA ARG A 880 6.00 35.79 -12.44
C ARG A 880 7.23 35.98 -11.55
N GLN A 881 7.14 35.50 -10.31
CA GLN A 881 8.21 35.55 -9.35
C GLN A 881 8.81 34.16 -9.08
N LYS A 882 9.99 34.16 -8.42
CA LYS A 882 10.67 32.94 -7.99
C LYS A 882 9.97 32.34 -6.76
N LEU A 883 9.61 31.06 -6.85
CA LEU A 883 9.00 30.31 -5.75
C LEU A 883 10.07 29.42 -5.12
N TYR A 884 10.24 29.54 -3.81
CA TYR A 884 11.20 28.77 -3.02
C TYR A 884 10.53 27.60 -2.30
N ASN A 885 11.26 26.49 -2.07
CA ASN A 885 10.88 25.54 -1.04
C ASN A 885 11.20 26.15 0.32
N ALA A 886 10.20 26.27 1.17
CA ALA A 886 10.27 26.93 2.47
C ALA A 886 9.97 25.95 3.62
N ASN A 887 10.62 26.14 4.76
CA ASN A 887 10.40 25.35 5.97
C ASN A 887 10.38 23.83 5.69
N GLY A 888 11.23 23.37 4.78
CA GLY A 888 11.36 21.98 4.38
C GLY A 888 10.23 21.45 3.50
N GLN A 889 8.98 21.80 3.75
CA GLN A 889 7.81 21.24 3.07
C GLN A 889 6.92 22.26 2.36
N TYR A 890 7.01 23.56 2.67
CA TYR A 890 6.11 24.60 2.19
C TYR A 890 6.72 25.47 1.07
N MET A 891 6.06 26.56 0.74
CA MET A 891 6.48 27.48 -0.30
C MET A 891 6.73 28.87 0.26
N ALA A 892 7.65 29.62 -0.33
CA ALA A 892 7.78 31.05 -0.06
C ALA A 892 8.11 31.84 -1.31
N VAL A 893 7.76 33.12 -1.28
CA VAL A 893 8.12 34.14 -2.27
C VAL A 893 8.67 35.37 -1.54
N TYR A 894 9.75 35.97 -2.09
CA TYR A 894 10.32 37.20 -1.56
C TYR A 894 9.58 38.40 -2.16
N LEU A 895 9.08 39.29 -1.30
CA LEU A 895 8.29 40.46 -1.64
C LEU A 895 9.00 41.74 -1.20
N THR A 896 8.87 42.81 -1.96
CA THR A 896 9.30 44.14 -1.58
C THR A 896 8.27 44.79 -0.65
N SER A 897 8.61 45.94 -0.06
CA SER A 897 7.63 46.77 0.66
C SER A 897 6.54 47.28 -0.29
N GLY A 898 5.29 47.38 0.21
CA GLY A 898 4.13 47.80 -0.57
C GLY A 898 2.97 46.84 -0.47
N THR A 899 1.88 47.12 -1.17
CA THR A 899 0.70 46.27 -1.29
C THR A 899 0.80 45.41 -2.53
N HIS A 900 0.66 44.13 -2.37
CA HIS A 900 0.82 43.13 -3.46
C HIS A 900 -0.40 42.25 -3.59
N ASN A 901 -0.79 41.96 -4.83
CA ASN A 901 -1.73 40.89 -5.19
C ASN A 901 -0.95 39.62 -5.52
N VAL A 902 -1.11 38.58 -4.70
CA VAL A 902 -0.43 37.31 -4.88
C VAL A 902 -1.36 36.30 -5.54
N THR A 903 -0.93 35.68 -6.61
CA THR A 903 -1.66 34.61 -7.30
C THR A 903 -0.77 33.41 -7.49
N LEU A 904 -1.19 32.26 -6.97
CA LEU A 904 -0.58 30.97 -7.26
C LEU A 904 -1.42 30.21 -8.27
N LYS A 905 -0.77 29.55 -9.22
CA LYS A 905 -1.42 28.67 -10.21
C LYS A 905 -0.76 27.32 -10.21
N TYR A 906 -1.56 26.25 -10.11
CA TYR A 906 -1.08 24.88 -10.14
C TYR A 906 -1.30 24.22 -11.50
N SER A 907 -0.36 23.42 -11.91
CA SER A 907 -0.51 22.49 -13.02
C SER A 907 0.27 21.21 -12.71
N THR A 908 -0.40 20.08 -12.72
CA THR A 908 0.23 18.78 -12.52
C THR A 908 1.44 18.62 -13.46
N PRO A 909 2.63 18.33 -12.93
CA PRO A 909 3.82 18.16 -13.77
C PRO A 909 3.61 17.08 -14.84
N LEU A 910 4.05 17.37 -16.05
CA LEU A 910 3.94 16.50 -17.25
C LEU A 910 2.50 16.18 -17.72
N LEU A 911 1.44 16.80 -17.16
CA LEU A 911 0.06 16.54 -17.60
C LEU A 911 -0.19 17.03 -19.04
N LYS A 912 0.28 18.24 -19.37
CA LYS A 912 0.12 18.82 -20.72
C LYS A 912 0.90 18.03 -21.76
N GLU A 913 2.14 17.71 -21.47
CA GLU A 913 3.00 16.87 -22.31
C GLU A 913 2.39 15.49 -22.48
N GLY A 914 1.89 14.89 -21.38
CA GLY A 914 1.17 13.63 -21.39
C GLY A 914 -0.07 13.65 -22.26
N ALA A 915 -0.87 14.73 -22.23
CA ALA A 915 -2.05 14.88 -23.06
C ALA A 915 -1.69 14.95 -24.56
N LEU A 916 -0.67 15.71 -24.94
CA LEU A 916 -0.17 15.79 -26.32
C LEU A 916 0.34 14.42 -26.80
N VAL A 917 1.13 13.73 -25.99
CA VAL A 917 1.64 12.39 -26.31
C VAL A 917 0.48 11.38 -26.43
N SER A 918 -0.56 11.50 -25.58
CA SER A 918 -1.74 10.62 -25.67
C SER A 918 -2.53 10.84 -26.94
N LEU A 919 -2.74 12.08 -27.37
CA LEU A 919 -3.39 12.41 -28.64
C LEU A 919 -2.60 11.83 -29.81
N ALA A 920 -1.27 11.99 -29.82
CA ALA A 920 -0.40 11.40 -30.84
C ALA A 920 -0.50 9.87 -30.83
N GLY A 921 -0.46 9.25 -29.65
CA GLY A 921 -0.61 7.80 -29.49
C GLY A 921 -1.93 7.26 -30.06
N VAL A 922 -3.05 7.94 -29.77
CA VAL A 922 -4.37 7.59 -30.32
C VAL A 922 -4.40 7.72 -31.85
N ALA A 923 -3.80 8.79 -32.40
CA ALA A 923 -3.71 9.00 -33.85
C ALA A 923 -2.86 7.90 -34.53
N ILE A 924 -1.72 7.54 -33.96
CA ILE A 924 -0.88 6.43 -34.46
C ILE A 924 -1.65 5.12 -34.41
N PHE A 925 -2.36 4.84 -33.33
CA PHE A 925 -3.17 3.64 -33.19
C PHE A 925 -4.28 3.59 -34.23
N ALA A 926 -5.01 4.67 -34.46
CA ALA A 926 -6.04 4.77 -35.49
C ALA A 926 -5.45 4.53 -36.89
N MET A 927 -4.29 5.11 -37.20
CA MET A 927 -3.56 4.83 -38.45
C MET A 927 -3.21 3.34 -38.61
N GLN A 928 -2.69 2.71 -37.54
CA GLN A 928 -2.39 1.26 -37.57
C GLN A 928 -3.62 0.41 -37.87
N LEU A 929 -4.81 0.78 -37.36
CA LEU A 929 -6.06 0.09 -37.63
C LEU A 929 -6.49 0.25 -39.12
N VAL A 930 -6.36 1.45 -39.68
CA VAL A 930 -6.69 1.73 -41.09
C VAL A 930 -5.76 0.97 -42.03
N ILE A 931 -4.47 1.01 -41.80
CA ILE A 931 -3.47 0.27 -42.60
C ILE A 931 -3.76 -1.24 -42.56
N ASN A 932 -4.07 -1.79 -41.40
CA ASN A 932 -4.41 -3.20 -41.24
C ASN A 932 -5.73 -3.58 -41.96
N LYS A 933 -6.68 -2.64 -42.05
CA LYS A 933 -7.92 -2.85 -42.85
C LYS A 933 -7.66 -2.83 -44.38
N ARG A 934 -6.81 -1.91 -44.87
CA ARG A 934 -6.45 -1.80 -46.29
C ARG A 934 -5.71 -3.07 -46.75
N LYS A 935 -4.69 -3.55 -46.02
CA LYS A 935 -3.97 -4.79 -46.32
C LYS A 935 -4.81 -6.08 -46.27
N LYS A 936 -6.05 -6.03 -45.82
CA LYS A 936 -7.00 -7.14 -45.87
C LYS A 936 -7.92 -7.07 -47.07
N ARG A 937 -8.03 -5.90 -47.69
CA ARG A 937 -8.86 -5.68 -48.90
C ARG A 937 -8.05 -5.89 -50.18
N GLU A 938 -6.74 -5.70 -50.10
CA GLU A 938 -5.75 -6.13 -51.12
C GLU A 938 -5.36 -7.62 -50.86
#